data_aa007e9e52fcb7f1cbd74c5d309ec297
#
_entry.id   aa007e9e52fcb7f1cbd74c5d309ec297
#
_cell.length_a   1.000
_cell.length_b   1.000
_cell.length_c   1.000
_cell.angle_alpha   90.00
_cell.angle_beta   90.00
_cell.angle_gamma   90.00
#
_symmetry.space_group_name_H-M   'P 1'
#
loop_
_entity.id
_entity.type
_entity.pdbx_description
1 polymer ?
#
loop_
_entity_poly.entity_id
_entity_poly.type
_entity_poly.pdbx_seq_one_letter_code
_entity_poly.pdbx_strand_id
1 'polypeptide(L)'
;MMLRLSLRASLVCLLVAASTRAAEPPAHAWTPTLLHDANAWPHSENDAHIAVTVRGLRLEVASGREFAIAAASQLALPKELGRIRISVAEMGGGAKWFVRLYGALRQPGDRRTLAVAQDETVTGERVFDLDPRARTQPDAPMQLQLGVEGKPGAYAIFEGVEFLPAVQRANRQPRRFFQAGQRDIAAVELMPNLPDPYELIDWREKARAYDRLVFDSQAQGEFLPLVWLDDSRINMDRPTFGLPSYVGAPDQARGKRNSQEGVTCMGAVLGATLAGIDKSRQEHDYVAMCEAWFNTSNGMNLVLNRQQDGAGGSFWYELFPHIVFYALADRYSDKPRLPEIMRITADRWRQVCLDLADTNDVPDFNHLSFDFRSRKPVNNGRWREPDAAAGVAWLEYAAWMRFHDSNYLAAAESCVRFLQAQKANPYYEVLLPFGTLIAARLNAEQHRDYDVDRSLNWCFGISDCRGGWGVTVGRWGGYDCDGLVGSIDNRGGYAFAMNTLAQASALVPLARYDTRYARAIGKWMLNLANSARLFYPGALPPGHESSAFWKGDPAHVIAYEGLRCEWQGKSPCATGDPVAMHWGPKTDLGLYGSSYVGMLGAIVRPTSVPRILQLDCLATDSFHDQAWPTFLCYNPYPAPRTFEFTAGAKLSDLYDAVTRQVMKRNVRDKAKLTLPADSAALIIVVPAGSKLTHVGSQTRIDGVIVNYR
;
A
#
# COMPACT_ATOMS: atom_id res chain seq x y z
N MET A 1 74.43 -14.20 -47.71
CA MET A 1 73.36 -14.02 -48.69
C MET A 1 72.13 -13.60 -47.95
N MET A 2 71.75 -12.43 -48.18
CA MET A 2 70.82 -11.42 -47.62
C MET A 2 69.82 -11.82 -46.51
N LEU A 3 70.10 -11.23 -45.35
CA LEU A 3 69.18 -10.94 -44.28
C LEU A 3 68.14 -9.89 -44.74
N ARG A 4 66.88 -10.06 -44.35
CA ARG A 4 65.88 -8.97 -44.17
C ARG A 4 65.35 -9.00 -42.77
N LEU A 5 65.80 -8.04 -41.97
CA LEU A 5 65.14 -7.64 -40.71
C LEU A 5 63.84 -6.89 -41.04
N SER A 6 62.82 -7.24 -40.38
CA SER A 6 61.57 -6.41 -40.27
C SER A 6 61.41 -6.00 -38.82
N LEU A 7 61.63 -4.75 -38.50
CA LEU A 7 61.21 -4.10 -37.26
C LEU A 7 59.66 -4.05 -37.20
N ARG A 8 59.07 -4.60 -36.14
CA ARG A 8 57.72 -4.27 -35.74
C ARG A 8 57.82 -3.32 -34.56
N ALA A 9 57.50 -2.06 -34.80
CA ALA A 9 57.25 -1.07 -33.74
C ALA A 9 55.89 -1.35 -33.11
N SER A 10 55.90 -1.71 -31.81
CA SER A 10 54.67 -1.80 -31.02
C SER A 10 54.30 -0.39 -30.55
N LEU A 11 53.24 0.15 -31.16
CA LEU A 11 52.60 1.39 -30.71
C LEU A 11 51.66 1.04 -29.54
N VAL A 12 52.09 1.34 -28.32
CA VAL A 12 51.25 1.29 -27.13
C VAL A 12 50.36 2.54 -27.14
N CYS A 13 49.16 2.42 -27.63
CA CYS A 13 48.10 3.44 -27.43
C CYS A 13 47.61 3.38 -25.97
N LEU A 14 48.06 4.30 -25.12
CA LEU A 14 47.42 4.64 -23.89
C LEU A 14 46.07 5.31 -24.24
N LEU A 15 45.00 4.55 -24.20
CA LEU A 15 43.63 5.09 -24.15
C LEU A 15 43.41 5.64 -22.73
N VAL A 16 43.67 6.93 -22.55
CA VAL A 16 43.10 7.70 -21.44
C VAL A 16 41.62 7.80 -21.72
N ALA A 17 40.83 6.96 -21.06
CA ALA A 17 39.39 7.11 -21.03
C ALA A 17 39.06 8.37 -20.22
N ALA A 18 39.03 9.52 -20.91
CA ALA A 18 38.34 10.69 -20.39
C ALA A 18 36.86 10.31 -20.29
N SER A 19 36.37 10.11 -19.06
CA SER A 19 34.96 10.04 -18.78
C SER A 19 34.36 11.41 -19.12
N THR A 20 33.93 11.59 -20.36
CA THR A 20 33.03 12.67 -20.70
C THR A 20 31.76 12.41 -19.92
N ARG A 21 31.57 13.10 -18.81
CA ARG A 21 30.22 13.29 -18.27
C ARG A 21 29.39 13.78 -19.46
N ALA A 22 28.40 12.98 -19.87
CA ALA A 22 27.40 13.43 -20.81
C ALA A 22 26.84 14.74 -20.23
N ALA A 23 26.95 15.83 -21.00
CA ALA A 23 26.39 17.12 -20.60
C ALA A 23 24.91 16.85 -20.29
N GLU A 24 24.46 17.28 -19.10
CA GLU A 24 23.04 17.26 -18.78
C GLU A 24 22.29 17.98 -19.92
N PRO A 25 21.22 17.41 -20.46
CA PRO A 25 20.40 18.10 -21.44
C PRO A 25 19.96 19.46 -20.85
N PRO A 26 19.91 20.53 -21.67
CA PRO A 26 19.65 21.88 -21.18
C PRO A 26 18.34 21.91 -20.41
N ALA A 27 18.37 22.52 -19.22
CA ALA A 27 17.17 22.80 -18.46
C ALA A 27 16.19 23.60 -19.33
N HIS A 28 14.95 23.15 -19.46
CA HIS A 28 13.91 23.96 -20.04
C HIS A 28 13.49 24.99 -18.99
N ALA A 29 14.17 26.14 -19.00
CA ALA A 29 13.74 27.29 -18.24
C ALA A 29 12.33 27.65 -18.70
N TRP A 30 11.39 27.57 -17.80
CA TRP A 30 10.07 28.11 -18.00
C TRP A 30 10.21 29.62 -17.85
N THR A 31 10.32 30.19 -18.99
CA THR A 31 10.87 31.49 -19.25
C THR A 31 10.55 32.54 -18.18
N PRO A 32 11.51 33.42 -17.89
CA PRO A 32 11.32 34.65 -17.15
C PRO A 32 10.05 35.43 -17.56
N THR A 33 9.59 35.30 -18.79
CA THR A 33 8.38 35.92 -19.33
C THR A 33 7.10 35.57 -18.56
N LEU A 34 6.88 34.32 -18.12
CA LEU A 34 5.64 33.97 -17.38
C LEU A 34 5.60 34.59 -15.98
N LEU A 35 6.72 34.61 -15.26
CA LEU A 35 6.80 35.22 -13.94
C LEU A 35 6.85 36.75 -14.01
N HIS A 36 7.04 37.35 -15.21
CA HIS A 36 6.99 38.77 -15.47
C HIS A 36 5.75 39.23 -16.27
N ASP A 37 4.75 38.35 -16.42
CA ASP A 37 3.48 38.64 -17.06
C ASP A 37 2.32 38.21 -16.14
N ALA A 38 1.64 39.16 -15.51
CA ALA A 38 0.49 38.88 -14.66
C ALA A 38 -0.67 38.20 -15.42
N ASN A 39 -0.81 38.44 -16.73
CA ASN A 39 -1.85 37.82 -17.55
C ASN A 39 -1.60 36.34 -17.85
N ALA A 40 -0.37 35.87 -17.68
CA ALA A 40 -0.05 34.44 -17.78
C ALA A 40 -0.68 33.61 -16.64
N TRP A 41 -1.22 34.26 -15.61
CA TRP A 41 -1.84 33.64 -14.45
C TRP A 41 -3.33 33.99 -14.35
N PRO A 42 -4.15 33.49 -15.30
CA PRO A 42 -5.55 33.95 -15.45
C PRO A 42 -6.46 33.47 -14.33
N HIS A 43 -6.01 32.51 -13.50
CA HIS A 43 -6.79 31.98 -12.39
C HIS A 43 -6.11 32.37 -11.07
N SER A 44 -6.81 33.13 -10.25
CA SER A 44 -6.45 33.41 -8.86
C SER A 44 -7.55 32.85 -7.94
N GLU A 45 -7.13 32.30 -6.82
CA GLU A 45 -8.06 31.87 -5.75
C GLU A 45 -7.88 32.82 -4.54
N ASN A 46 -8.97 33.09 -3.83
CA ASN A 46 -9.01 33.95 -2.63
C ASN A 46 -8.59 35.40 -2.86
N ASP A 47 -8.99 35.96 -3.97
CA ASP A 47 -8.71 37.37 -4.30
C ASP A 47 -7.22 37.73 -4.20
N ALA A 48 -6.35 36.78 -4.58
CA ALA A 48 -4.90 36.91 -4.47
C ALA A 48 -4.42 38.21 -5.15
N HIS A 49 -3.63 39.02 -4.45
CA HIS A 49 -2.94 40.14 -5.05
C HIS A 49 -1.72 39.63 -5.82
N ILE A 50 -1.83 39.68 -7.16
CA ILE A 50 -0.77 39.27 -8.09
C ILE A 50 -0.12 40.53 -8.65
N ALA A 51 1.18 40.70 -8.46
CA ALA A 51 1.95 41.81 -8.99
C ALA A 51 3.27 41.30 -9.62
N VAL A 52 3.60 41.86 -10.78
CA VAL A 52 4.89 41.64 -11.40
C VAL A 52 5.89 42.64 -10.82
N THR A 53 7.03 42.14 -10.36
CA THR A 53 8.15 42.94 -9.85
C THR A 53 9.37 42.76 -10.76
N VAL A 54 10.40 43.55 -10.55
CA VAL A 54 11.70 43.38 -11.24
C VAL A 54 12.36 42.04 -10.94
N ARG A 55 11.97 41.38 -9.84
CA ARG A 55 12.49 40.10 -9.39
C ARG A 55 11.58 38.90 -9.69
N GLY A 56 10.39 39.13 -10.25
CA GLY A 56 9.46 38.08 -10.61
C GLY A 56 8.03 38.30 -10.11
N LEU A 57 7.27 37.21 -9.99
CA LEU A 57 5.85 37.22 -9.61
C LEU A 57 5.69 37.30 -8.10
N ARG A 58 5.12 38.42 -7.62
CA ARG A 58 4.71 38.60 -6.23
C ARG A 58 3.29 38.09 -6.04
N LEU A 59 3.09 37.19 -5.10
CA LEU A 59 1.81 36.76 -4.58
C LEU A 59 1.66 37.25 -3.15
N GLU A 60 0.49 37.83 -2.82
CA GLU A 60 0.19 38.33 -1.49
C GLU A 60 -1.22 37.93 -1.06
N VAL A 61 -1.35 37.56 0.21
CA VAL A 61 -2.61 37.16 0.83
C VAL A 61 -3.50 38.37 1.07
N ALA A 62 -4.70 38.36 0.49
CA ALA A 62 -5.65 39.45 0.59
C ALA A 62 -6.25 39.59 2.00
N SER A 63 -6.87 40.77 2.27
CA SER A 63 -7.57 41.01 3.54
C SER A 63 -8.70 40.00 3.77
N GLY A 64 -8.76 39.42 4.97
CA GLY A 64 -9.76 38.43 5.34
C GLY A 64 -9.52 37.04 4.74
N ARG A 65 -8.34 36.75 4.17
CA ARG A 65 -7.94 35.48 3.63
C ARG A 65 -6.74 34.91 4.38
N GLU A 66 -6.51 33.59 4.25
CA GLU A 66 -5.40 32.86 4.85
C GLU A 66 -4.40 32.36 3.82
N PHE A 67 -4.76 32.37 2.54
CA PHE A 67 -3.87 31.96 1.45
C PHE A 67 -4.21 32.67 0.14
N ALA A 68 -3.24 32.72 -0.77
CA ALA A 68 -3.34 33.24 -2.13
C ALA A 68 -2.78 32.21 -3.11
N ILE A 69 -3.44 32.04 -4.27
CA ILE A 69 -2.99 31.14 -5.33
C ILE A 69 -3.02 31.84 -6.66
N ALA A 70 -1.95 31.68 -7.44
CA ALA A 70 -1.92 31.96 -8.86
C ALA A 70 -1.75 30.66 -9.64
N ALA A 71 -2.57 30.47 -10.68
CA ALA A 71 -2.55 29.26 -11.48
C ALA A 71 -2.38 29.55 -12.97
N ALA A 72 -1.42 28.89 -13.61
CA ALA A 72 -1.23 28.87 -15.06
C ALA A 72 -1.66 27.49 -15.60
N SER A 73 -2.54 27.47 -16.59
CA SER A 73 -3.10 26.28 -17.23
C SER A 73 -2.59 26.13 -18.66
N GLN A 74 -2.86 24.97 -19.27
CA GLN A 74 -2.52 24.66 -20.66
C GLN A 74 -1.00 24.60 -20.93
N LEU A 75 -0.23 24.13 -19.93
CA LEU A 75 1.21 24.03 -20.06
C LEU A 75 1.63 22.77 -20.79
N ALA A 76 2.35 22.91 -21.89
CA ALA A 76 2.98 21.78 -22.57
C ALA A 76 4.37 21.56 -22.01
N LEU A 77 4.61 20.43 -21.36
CA LEU A 77 5.91 20.09 -20.80
C LEU A 77 6.55 18.91 -21.56
N PRO A 78 7.87 18.98 -21.82
CA PRO A 78 8.61 17.87 -22.45
C PRO A 78 8.49 16.55 -21.70
N LYS A 79 8.53 15.43 -22.44
CA LYS A 79 8.34 14.07 -21.92
C LYS A 79 9.41 13.60 -20.93
N GLU A 80 10.61 14.14 -21.07
CA GLU A 80 11.80 13.71 -20.31
C GLU A 80 11.94 14.40 -18.95
N LEU A 81 11.01 15.31 -18.61
CA LEU A 81 11.08 16.05 -17.36
C LEU A 81 10.72 15.16 -16.17
N GLY A 82 11.56 15.20 -15.15
CA GLY A 82 11.36 14.43 -13.93
C GLY A 82 11.47 15.26 -12.64
N ARG A 83 11.83 16.54 -12.75
CA ARG A 83 11.98 17.44 -11.58
C ARG A 83 11.49 18.85 -11.91
N ILE A 84 11.07 19.58 -10.87
CA ILE A 84 10.77 21.00 -10.92
C ILE A 84 11.65 21.75 -9.92
N ARG A 85 12.28 22.84 -10.34
CA ARG A 85 13.01 23.79 -9.49
C ARG A 85 12.19 25.04 -9.34
N ILE A 86 12.01 25.49 -8.10
CA ILE A 86 11.36 26.74 -7.75
C ILE A 86 12.36 27.63 -7.05
N SER A 87 12.45 28.89 -7.47
CA SER A 87 13.30 29.90 -6.84
C SER A 87 12.43 31.00 -6.27
N VAL A 88 12.58 31.28 -4.97
CA VAL A 88 11.86 32.33 -4.25
C VAL A 88 12.85 33.39 -3.80
N ALA A 89 12.69 34.58 -4.35
CA ALA A 89 13.59 35.73 -4.14
C ALA A 89 13.40 36.35 -2.77
N GLU A 90 12.16 36.47 -2.30
CA GLU A 90 11.81 37.23 -1.10
C GLU A 90 10.49 36.72 -0.51
N MET A 91 10.38 36.78 0.81
CA MET A 91 9.16 36.49 1.55
C MET A 91 8.98 37.48 2.69
N GLY A 92 7.71 37.73 3.07
CA GLY A 92 7.41 38.60 4.19
C GLY A 92 6.10 38.29 4.88
N GLY A 93 5.85 38.90 6.03
CA GLY A 93 4.61 38.71 6.79
C GLY A 93 4.45 37.35 7.44
N GLY A 94 5.54 36.58 7.64
CA GLY A 94 5.46 35.21 8.14
C GLY A 94 4.87 34.22 7.12
N ALA A 95 5.01 34.51 5.85
CA ALA A 95 4.49 33.72 4.76
C ALA A 95 5.11 32.31 4.72
N LYS A 96 4.32 31.37 4.28
CA LYS A 96 4.76 30.06 3.77
C LYS A 96 4.38 30.00 2.31
N TRP A 97 5.23 29.42 1.47
CA TRP A 97 4.89 29.24 0.06
C TRP A 97 4.68 27.78 -0.29
N PHE A 98 3.96 27.55 -1.36
CA PHE A 98 3.75 26.21 -1.90
C PHE A 98 3.71 26.22 -3.42
N VAL A 99 3.98 25.06 -4.02
CA VAL A 99 3.78 24.80 -5.44
C VAL A 99 3.02 23.50 -5.62
N ARG A 100 2.13 23.50 -6.62
CA ARG A 100 1.42 22.29 -7.05
C ARG A 100 1.44 22.21 -8.56
N LEU A 101 1.87 21.07 -9.08
CA LEU A 101 1.80 20.78 -10.50
C LEU A 101 0.79 19.65 -10.71
N TYR A 102 -0.23 19.91 -11.50
CA TYR A 102 -1.28 18.95 -11.82
C TYR A 102 -1.15 18.44 -13.25
N GLY A 103 -1.34 17.15 -13.47
CA GLY A 103 -1.49 16.55 -14.79
C GLY A 103 -2.82 16.93 -15.45
N ALA A 104 -3.02 16.46 -16.67
CA ALA A 104 -4.22 16.76 -17.45
C ALA A 104 -5.51 16.42 -16.70
N LEU A 105 -6.44 17.35 -16.76
CA LEU A 105 -7.80 17.15 -16.28
C LEU A 105 -8.55 16.21 -17.24
N ARG A 106 -8.94 15.04 -16.80
CA ARG A 106 -9.86 14.19 -17.57
C ARG A 106 -11.31 14.64 -17.45
N GLN A 107 -11.65 15.20 -16.29
CA GLN A 107 -12.95 15.84 -16.02
C GLN A 107 -12.78 16.99 -15.04
N PRO A 108 -13.73 17.95 -14.95
CA PRO A 108 -13.73 18.97 -13.90
C PRO A 108 -13.68 18.32 -12.51
N GLY A 109 -12.62 18.60 -11.75
CA GLY A 109 -12.40 18.00 -10.41
C GLY A 109 -11.39 16.84 -10.36
N ASP A 110 -11.00 16.29 -11.49
CA ASP A 110 -10.05 15.19 -11.58
C ASP A 110 -8.62 15.74 -11.77
N ARG A 111 -7.93 16.02 -10.67
CA ARG A 111 -6.58 16.61 -10.65
C ARG A 111 -5.57 15.58 -10.18
N ARG A 112 -4.62 15.21 -11.04
CA ARG A 112 -3.46 14.38 -10.65
C ARG A 112 -2.29 15.27 -10.31
N THR A 113 -1.83 15.16 -9.07
CA THR A 113 -0.66 15.90 -8.60
C THR A 113 0.62 15.24 -9.09
N LEU A 114 1.41 15.97 -9.88
CA LEU A 114 2.72 15.55 -10.36
C LEU A 114 3.84 15.92 -9.39
N ALA A 115 3.72 17.08 -8.75
CA ALA A 115 4.63 17.56 -7.72
C ALA A 115 3.91 18.47 -6.75
N VAL A 116 4.30 18.41 -5.49
CA VAL A 116 3.82 19.31 -4.42
C VAL A 116 4.99 19.69 -3.55
N ALA A 117 5.11 20.99 -3.25
CA ALA A 117 5.79 21.53 -2.10
C ALA A 117 4.79 22.30 -1.26
N GLN A 118 4.83 22.18 0.03
CA GLN A 118 3.97 22.91 0.96
C GLN A 118 4.74 23.39 2.17
N ASP A 119 4.21 24.42 2.82
CA ASP A 119 4.72 25.00 4.05
C ASP A 119 6.20 25.43 4.01
N GLU A 120 6.71 25.78 2.81
CA GLU A 120 8.08 26.22 2.66
C GLU A 120 8.24 27.62 3.29
N THR A 121 9.20 27.73 4.22
CA THR A 121 9.44 28.95 5.01
C THR A 121 10.74 29.66 4.66
N VAL A 122 11.45 29.17 3.65
CA VAL A 122 12.77 29.68 3.28
C VAL A 122 12.79 30.21 1.84
N THR A 123 13.58 31.23 1.62
CA THR A 123 13.91 31.75 0.29
C THR A 123 14.99 30.93 -0.41
N GLY A 124 15.22 31.16 -1.70
CA GLY A 124 16.21 30.48 -2.53
C GLY A 124 15.62 29.34 -3.34
N GLU A 125 16.49 28.46 -3.82
CA GLU A 125 16.12 27.38 -4.73
C GLU A 125 15.66 26.11 -3.98
N ARG A 126 14.59 25.48 -4.50
CA ARG A 126 14.12 24.16 -4.10
C ARG A 126 13.88 23.30 -5.33
N VAL A 127 14.22 22.01 -5.26
CA VAL A 127 14.02 21.05 -6.34
C VAL A 127 13.16 19.91 -5.82
N PHE A 128 12.10 19.59 -6.55
CA PHE A 128 11.13 18.54 -6.24
C PHE A 128 11.10 17.52 -7.38
N ASP A 129 11.00 16.22 -7.04
CA ASP A 129 10.81 15.16 -8.01
C ASP A 129 9.35 15.14 -8.51
N LEU A 130 9.16 14.91 -9.81
CA LEU A 130 7.85 14.64 -10.40
C LEU A 130 7.55 13.15 -10.31
N ASP A 131 6.33 12.78 -9.94
CA ASP A 131 5.90 11.38 -10.03
C ASP A 131 5.63 10.99 -11.49
N PRO A 132 6.45 10.14 -12.10
CA PRO A 132 6.28 9.76 -13.51
C PRO A 132 4.97 9.00 -13.79
N ARG A 133 4.35 8.40 -12.74
CA ARG A 133 3.09 7.66 -12.86
C ARG A 133 1.88 8.58 -12.95
N ALA A 134 1.97 9.77 -12.38
CA ALA A 134 0.91 10.78 -12.47
C ALA A 134 0.75 11.33 -13.88
N ARG A 135 1.72 11.08 -14.76
CA ARG A 135 1.73 11.54 -16.15
C ARG A 135 1.17 10.48 -17.08
N THR A 136 -0.17 10.38 -17.14
CA THR A 136 -0.86 9.35 -17.95
C THR A 136 -0.93 9.64 -19.44
N GLN A 137 -0.78 10.90 -19.82
CA GLN A 137 -0.76 11.34 -21.23
C GLN A 137 0.41 12.32 -21.42
N PRO A 138 1.46 11.92 -22.17
CA PRO A 138 2.68 12.72 -22.32
C PRO A 138 2.46 14.11 -22.91
N ASP A 139 1.43 14.27 -23.75
CA ASP A 139 1.15 15.49 -24.50
C ASP A 139 -0.04 16.29 -23.93
N ALA A 140 -0.61 15.83 -22.81
CA ALA A 140 -1.74 16.53 -22.19
C ALA A 140 -1.28 17.78 -21.45
N PRO A 141 -2.04 18.91 -21.56
CA PRO A 141 -1.70 20.15 -20.89
C PRO A 141 -1.75 19.99 -19.38
N MET A 142 -0.83 20.67 -18.69
CA MET A 142 -0.72 20.66 -17.24
C MET A 142 -1.09 22.02 -16.64
N GLN A 143 -1.38 22.04 -15.34
CA GLN A 143 -1.61 23.26 -14.57
C GLN A 143 -0.56 23.39 -13.47
N LEU A 144 0.09 24.55 -13.40
CA LEU A 144 0.96 24.93 -12.30
C LEU A 144 0.22 25.90 -11.39
N GLN A 145 0.28 25.65 -10.09
CA GLN A 145 -0.16 26.58 -9.06
C GLN A 145 1.04 26.99 -8.21
N LEU A 146 1.22 28.29 -8.05
CA LEU A 146 2.07 28.89 -7.04
C LEU A 146 1.18 29.48 -5.95
N GLY A 147 1.55 29.34 -4.70
CA GLY A 147 0.73 29.83 -3.61
C GLY A 147 1.52 30.34 -2.41
N VAL A 148 0.84 31.15 -1.63
CA VAL A 148 1.32 31.73 -0.36
C VAL A 148 0.24 31.52 0.68
N GLU A 149 0.64 31.03 1.86
CA GLU A 149 -0.21 30.89 3.04
C GLU A 149 0.32 31.80 4.15
N GLY A 150 -0.58 32.43 4.89
CA GLY A 150 -0.24 33.33 5.98
C GLY A 150 -1.35 34.31 6.31
N LYS A 151 -1.05 35.25 7.21
CA LYS A 151 -1.97 36.37 7.53
C LYS A 151 -2.12 37.30 6.36
N PRO A 152 -3.18 38.11 6.28
CA PRO A 152 -3.32 39.18 5.30
C PRO A 152 -2.05 40.05 5.20
N GLY A 153 -1.55 40.26 3.98
CA GLY A 153 -0.29 40.91 3.70
C GLY A 153 0.96 40.04 3.71
N ALA A 154 0.83 38.75 4.04
CA ALA A 154 1.91 37.77 3.84
C ALA A 154 2.16 37.55 2.35
N TYR A 155 3.43 37.50 1.93
CA TYR A 155 3.77 37.45 0.50
C TYR A 155 5.03 36.59 0.22
N ALA A 156 5.14 36.13 -1.02
CA ALA A 156 6.36 35.58 -1.61
C ALA A 156 6.57 36.11 -3.03
N ILE A 157 7.83 36.28 -3.44
CA ILE A 157 8.23 36.65 -4.80
C ILE A 157 8.91 35.44 -5.44
N PHE A 158 8.23 34.86 -6.43
CA PHE A 158 8.74 33.75 -7.23
C PHE A 158 9.56 34.30 -8.38
N GLU A 159 10.86 34.02 -8.41
CA GLU A 159 11.78 34.52 -9.44
C GLU A 159 12.15 33.48 -10.51
N GLY A 160 11.92 32.16 -10.22
CA GLY A 160 12.24 31.08 -11.15
C GLY A 160 11.32 29.88 -10.99
N VAL A 161 10.92 29.32 -12.13
CA VAL A 161 10.33 27.99 -12.25
C VAL A 161 11.03 27.27 -13.39
N GLU A 162 11.74 26.20 -13.10
CA GLU A 162 12.49 25.45 -14.09
C GLU A 162 12.09 23.98 -14.05
N PHE A 163 11.87 23.39 -15.22
CA PHE A 163 11.64 21.98 -15.36
C PHE A 163 12.94 21.28 -15.74
N LEU A 164 13.40 20.39 -14.87
CA LEU A 164 14.66 19.70 -15.01
C LEU A 164 14.46 18.27 -15.50
N PRO A 165 15.42 17.70 -16.25
CA PRO A 165 15.42 16.30 -16.59
C PRO A 165 15.28 15.43 -15.33
N ALA A 166 14.67 14.26 -15.47
CA ALA A 166 14.74 13.25 -14.44
C ALA A 166 16.21 12.96 -14.11
N VAL A 167 16.53 12.84 -12.83
CA VAL A 167 17.85 12.29 -12.48
C VAL A 167 17.85 10.88 -13.08
N GLN A 168 18.65 10.67 -14.12
CA GLN A 168 18.93 9.32 -14.56
C GLN A 168 19.54 8.59 -13.38
N ARG A 169 18.75 7.78 -12.67
CA ARG A 169 19.33 6.82 -11.74
C ARG A 169 20.30 5.99 -12.58
N ALA A 170 21.60 6.17 -12.36
CA ALA A 170 22.60 5.37 -13.04
C ALA A 170 22.17 3.91 -12.97
N ASN A 171 22.02 3.26 -14.15
CA ASN A 171 21.65 1.86 -14.33
C ASN A 171 20.15 1.47 -14.38
N ARG A 172 19.23 2.30 -14.87
CA ARG A 172 17.98 1.74 -15.38
C ARG A 172 18.08 1.51 -16.91
N GLN A 173 18.89 0.54 -17.33
CA GLN A 173 18.69 -0.05 -18.65
C GLN A 173 17.32 -0.75 -18.67
N PRO A 174 16.58 -0.75 -19.82
CA PRO A 174 15.39 -1.57 -19.94
C PRO A 174 15.78 -3.01 -19.62
N ARG A 175 15.21 -3.54 -18.51
CA ARG A 175 15.60 -4.84 -18.00
C ARG A 175 15.09 -5.91 -18.95
N ARG A 176 15.98 -6.72 -19.45
CA ARG A 176 15.61 -7.99 -20.04
C ARG A 176 15.23 -8.92 -18.90
N PHE A 177 14.02 -9.50 -18.95
CA PHE A 177 13.67 -10.61 -18.06
C PHE A 177 14.65 -11.74 -18.29
N PHE A 178 15.28 -12.19 -17.22
CA PHE A 178 16.12 -13.37 -17.25
C PHE A 178 15.29 -14.66 -17.14
N GLN A 179 14.04 -14.55 -16.73
CA GLN A 179 13.16 -15.70 -16.52
C GLN A 179 11.98 -15.68 -17.47
N ALA A 180 11.88 -16.68 -18.34
CA ALA A 180 10.79 -16.81 -19.30
C ALA A 180 9.43 -16.95 -18.58
N GLY A 181 8.38 -16.37 -19.17
CA GLY A 181 7.01 -16.50 -18.71
C GLY A 181 6.63 -15.60 -17.54
N GLN A 182 7.56 -14.79 -16.99
CA GLN A 182 7.21 -13.80 -15.98
C GLN A 182 6.61 -12.54 -16.60
N ARG A 183 5.72 -11.88 -15.85
CA ARG A 183 5.09 -10.60 -16.20
C ARG A 183 5.53 -9.51 -15.24
N ASP A 184 5.52 -8.29 -15.75
CA ASP A 184 5.84 -7.10 -14.99
C ASP A 184 4.59 -6.48 -14.37
N ILE A 185 4.81 -5.76 -13.29
CA ILE A 185 3.91 -4.74 -12.78
C ILE A 185 4.64 -3.40 -12.97
N ALA A 186 4.06 -2.49 -13.74
CA ALA A 186 4.75 -1.28 -14.22
C ALA A 186 5.39 -0.45 -13.09
N ALA A 187 4.68 -0.23 -11.99
CA ALA A 187 5.20 0.50 -10.84
C ALA A 187 6.33 -0.26 -10.12
N VAL A 188 6.26 -1.60 -10.07
CA VAL A 188 7.28 -2.44 -9.41
C VAL A 188 8.58 -2.42 -10.21
N GLU A 189 8.51 -2.32 -11.54
CA GLU A 189 9.73 -2.21 -12.36
C GLU A 189 10.50 -0.92 -12.10
N LEU A 190 9.83 0.12 -11.62
CA LEU A 190 10.47 1.38 -11.22
C LEU A 190 11.21 1.29 -9.87
N MET A 191 10.90 0.30 -9.04
CA MET A 191 11.54 0.11 -7.73
C MET A 191 12.97 -0.43 -7.87
N PRO A 192 13.90 -0.16 -6.93
CA PRO A 192 15.23 -0.74 -6.96
C PRO A 192 15.19 -2.26 -6.78
N ASN A 193 16.11 -2.98 -7.44
CA ASN A 193 16.33 -4.40 -7.13
C ASN A 193 17.03 -4.57 -5.78
N LEU A 194 17.94 -3.65 -5.49
CA LEU A 194 18.73 -3.65 -4.27
C LEU A 194 18.43 -2.36 -3.52
N PRO A 195 17.39 -2.33 -2.67
CA PRO A 195 17.09 -1.16 -1.86
C PRO A 195 18.29 -0.82 -0.96
N ASP A 196 18.55 0.51 -0.77
CA ASP A 196 19.67 1.01 0.00
C ASP A 196 19.27 2.33 0.71
N PRO A 197 19.43 2.44 2.06
CA PRO A 197 19.90 1.39 2.97
C PRO A 197 18.93 0.20 3.05
N TYR A 198 19.47 -0.99 3.30
CA TYR A 198 18.67 -2.18 3.54
C TYR A 198 18.75 -2.59 5.00
N GLU A 199 17.62 -2.50 5.67
CA GLU A 199 17.44 -2.84 7.08
C GLU A 199 16.16 -3.64 7.23
N LEU A 200 16.28 -4.96 7.40
CA LEU A 200 15.12 -5.82 7.60
C LEU A 200 14.83 -5.98 9.09
N ILE A 201 13.64 -5.59 9.49
CA ILE A 201 13.11 -5.86 10.83
C ILE A 201 12.72 -7.34 10.94
N ASP A 202 12.87 -7.94 12.10
CA ASP A 202 12.19 -9.18 12.43
C ASP A 202 10.69 -8.88 12.66
N TRP A 203 9.92 -8.96 11.58
CA TRP A 203 8.51 -8.63 11.56
C TRP A 203 7.68 -9.54 12.47
N ARG A 204 8.09 -10.82 12.63
CA ARG A 204 7.39 -11.74 13.53
C ARG A 204 7.62 -11.37 14.99
N GLU A 205 8.85 -11.06 15.36
CA GLU A 205 9.14 -10.60 16.73
C GLU A 205 8.52 -9.22 16.98
N LYS A 206 8.50 -8.32 15.99
CA LYS A 206 7.79 -7.04 16.08
C LYS A 206 6.30 -7.26 16.40
N ALA A 207 5.64 -8.20 15.71
CA ALA A 207 4.23 -8.54 15.95
C ALA A 207 3.99 -9.15 17.34
N ARG A 208 4.88 -10.00 17.80
CA ARG A 208 4.80 -10.59 19.15
C ARG A 208 5.04 -9.55 20.24
N ALA A 209 5.98 -8.65 20.02
CA ALA A 209 6.25 -7.55 20.96
C ALA A 209 5.08 -6.56 20.98
N TYR A 210 4.43 -6.30 19.85
CA TYR A 210 3.18 -5.54 19.78
C TYR A 210 2.09 -6.18 20.64
N ASP A 211 1.85 -7.50 20.49
CA ASP A 211 0.85 -8.21 21.29
C ASP A 211 1.15 -8.12 22.79
N ARG A 212 2.41 -8.30 23.20
CA ARG A 212 2.81 -8.20 24.63
C ARG A 212 2.52 -6.83 25.23
N LEU A 213 2.75 -5.74 24.49
CA LEU A 213 2.47 -4.40 24.98
C LEU A 213 0.98 -4.09 24.98
N VAL A 214 0.31 -4.38 23.88
CA VAL A 214 -1.08 -3.93 23.65
C VAL A 214 -2.07 -4.67 24.53
N PHE A 215 -1.84 -5.95 24.83
CA PHE A 215 -2.71 -6.74 25.70
C PHE A 215 -2.24 -6.82 27.17
N ASP A 216 -1.23 -6.04 27.56
CA ASP A 216 -0.83 -5.94 28.97
C ASP A 216 -1.78 -5.02 29.73
N SER A 217 -2.75 -5.63 30.43
CA SER A 217 -3.73 -4.92 31.28
C SER A 217 -3.11 -4.31 32.53
N GLN A 218 -1.87 -4.67 32.87
CA GLN A 218 -1.14 -4.18 34.06
C GLN A 218 -0.08 -3.12 33.69
N ALA A 219 0.09 -2.80 32.41
CA ALA A 219 1.05 -1.80 31.97
C ALA A 219 0.79 -0.44 32.63
N GLN A 220 1.86 0.25 33.04
CA GLN A 220 1.78 1.55 33.72
C GLN A 220 2.57 2.60 32.94
N GLY A 221 2.04 3.80 32.88
CA GLY A 221 2.65 4.94 32.23
C GLY A 221 1.62 5.88 31.60
N GLU A 222 2.10 6.93 30.96
CA GLU A 222 1.24 7.84 30.23
C GLU A 222 0.56 7.08 29.08
N PHE A 223 -0.76 7.14 29.02
CA PHE A 223 -1.62 6.43 28.04
C PHE A 223 -1.55 4.88 28.11
N LEU A 224 -1.17 4.31 29.25
CA LEU A 224 -1.18 2.87 29.52
C LEU A 224 -2.13 2.54 30.69
N PRO A 225 -2.74 1.34 30.73
CA PRO A 225 -2.71 0.27 29.72
C PRO A 225 -3.46 0.63 28.44
N LEU A 226 -3.16 -0.08 27.32
CA LEU A 226 -3.84 0.12 26.04
C LEU A 226 -5.15 -0.70 25.92
N VAL A 227 -5.19 -1.88 26.53
CA VAL A 227 -6.39 -2.72 26.55
C VAL A 227 -7.27 -2.39 27.77
N TRP A 228 -8.59 -2.45 27.56
CA TRP A 228 -9.58 -2.41 28.66
C TRP A 228 -10.68 -3.44 28.42
N LEU A 229 -11.35 -3.85 29.49
CA LEU A 229 -12.58 -4.63 29.37
C LEU A 229 -13.77 -3.68 29.17
N ASP A 230 -14.59 -3.98 28.20
CA ASP A 230 -15.86 -3.31 27.91
C ASP A 230 -17.02 -4.20 28.39
N ASP A 231 -17.62 -3.80 29.49
CA ASP A 231 -18.75 -4.47 30.13
C ASP A 231 -20.13 -4.02 29.64
N SER A 232 -20.16 -3.24 28.54
CA SER A 232 -21.40 -2.71 27.95
C SER A 232 -22.38 -3.81 27.50
N ARG A 233 -21.84 -4.98 27.15
CA ARG A 233 -22.60 -6.14 26.65
C ARG A 233 -23.50 -5.81 25.46
N ILE A 234 -23.05 -4.89 24.62
CA ILE A 234 -23.67 -4.58 23.36
C ILE A 234 -23.42 -5.76 22.41
N ASN A 235 -24.44 -6.26 21.72
CA ASN A 235 -24.39 -7.37 20.77
C ASN A 235 -24.08 -8.76 21.35
N MET A 236 -23.72 -8.89 22.63
CA MET A 236 -23.42 -10.16 23.28
C MET A 236 -23.71 -10.07 24.78
N ASP A 237 -23.92 -11.23 25.43
CA ASP A 237 -24.32 -11.33 26.86
C ASP A 237 -23.16 -11.25 27.85
N ARG A 238 -21.93 -11.18 27.36
CA ARG A 238 -20.68 -11.13 28.15
C ARG A 238 -19.84 -9.91 27.79
N PRO A 239 -18.86 -9.53 28.64
CA PRO A 239 -17.92 -8.46 28.32
C PRO A 239 -17.12 -8.73 27.05
N THR A 240 -16.71 -7.67 26.39
CA THR A 240 -15.71 -7.67 25.32
C THR A 240 -14.48 -6.87 25.74
N PHE A 241 -13.59 -6.57 24.83
CA PHE A 241 -12.43 -5.73 25.08
C PHE A 241 -12.41 -4.53 24.14
N GLY A 242 -11.67 -3.49 24.51
CA GLY A 242 -11.42 -2.34 23.67
C GLY A 242 -9.94 -2.01 23.57
N LEU A 243 -9.58 -1.44 22.45
CA LEU A 243 -8.26 -0.83 22.18
C LEU A 243 -8.48 0.56 21.61
N PRO A 244 -7.63 1.55 21.94
CA PRO A 244 -7.71 2.85 21.30
C PRO A 244 -7.21 2.73 19.87
N SER A 245 -7.80 3.45 18.91
CA SER A 245 -7.27 3.51 17.54
C SER A 245 -5.92 4.21 17.49
N TYR A 246 -5.70 5.17 18.40
CA TYR A 246 -4.42 5.89 18.56
C TYR A 246 -4.02 5.98 20.03
N VAL A 247 -2.73 5.93 20.30
CA VAL A 247 -2.20 6.16 21.65
C VAL A 247 -2.58 7.58 22.13
N GLY A 248 -3.13 7.68 23.34
CA GLY A 248 -3.60 8.95 23.89
C GLY A 248 -4.93 9.42 23.29
N ALA A 249 -5.74 8.54 22.72
CA ALA A 249 -7.09 8.85 22.32
C ALA A 249 -7.95 9.22 23.55
N PRO A 250 -8.90 10.18 23.44
CA PRO A 250 -9.72 10.63 24.55
C PRO A 250 -10.50 9.50 25.25
N ASP A 251 -10.84 8.48 24.50
CA ASP A 251 -11.64 7.34 24.95
C ASP A 251 -10.84 6.36 25.82
N GLN A 252 -9.53 6.28 25.61
CA GLN A 252 -8.61 5.46 26.39
C GLN A 252 -8.63 5.86 27.88
N ALA A 253 -8.69 7.17 28.18
CA ALA A 253 -8.67 7.66 29.55
C ALA A 253 -9.95 7.42 30.35
N ARG A 254 -11.04 6.99 29.70
CA ARG A 254 -12.40 6.98 30.30
C ARG A 254 -13.11 5.64 30.20
N GLY A 255 -12.53 4.62 29.52
CA GLY A 255 -13.22 3.35 29.25
C GLY A 255 -14.59 3.57 28.59
N LYS A 256 -14.69 4.52 27.67
CA LYS A 256 -15.94 4.88 27.02
C LYS A 256 -16.50 3.70 26.26
N ARG A 257 -17.72 3.37 26.57
CA ARG A 257 -18.47 2.34 25.88
C ARG A 257 -18.61 2.66 24.38
N ASN A 258 -18.41 1.66 23.53
CA ASN A 258 -18.62 1.75 22.09
C ASN A 258 -17.73 2.80 21.36
N SER A 259 -16.55 3.09 21.87
CA SER A 259 -15.59 4.02 21.23
C SER A 259 -14.48 3.31 20.46
N GLN A 260 -14.26 2.03 20.76
CA GLN A 260 -13.24 1.21 20.09
C GLN A 260 -13.67 0.82 18.69
N GLU A 261 -12.70 0.76 17.78
CA GLU A 261 -12.93 0.36 16.39
C GLU A 261 -12.72 -1.14 16.19
N GLY A 262 -13.65 -1.77 15.46
CA GLY A 262 -13.57 -3.18 15.11
C GLY A 262 -12.30 -3.55 14.33
N VAL A 263 -11.89 -2.71 13.38
CA VAL A 263 -10.65 -2.91 12.60
C VAL A 263 -9.41 -2.90 13.48
N THR A 264 -9.38 -2.12 14.56
CA THR A 264 -8.28 -2.10 15.53
C THR A 264 -8.28 -3.36 16.40
N CYS A 265 -9.43 -3.65 17.04
CA CYS A 265 -9.53 -4.75 18.00
C CYS A 265 -9.43 -6.11 17.34
N MET A 266 -10.23 -6.38 16.31
CA MET A 266 -10.16 -7.62 15.53
C MET A 266 -8.83 -7.76 14.80
N GLY A 267 -8.29 -6.65 14.27
CA GLY A 267 -6.98 -6.60 13.64
C GLY A 267 -5.85 -7.03 14.59
N ALA A 268 -5.89 -6.59 15.85
CA ALA A 268 -4.90 -6.98 16.86
C ALA A 268 -4.97 -8.49 17.17
N VAL A 269 -6.18 -9.05 17.27
CA VAL A 269 -6.38 -10.50 17.47
C VAL A 269 -5.88 -11.30 16.25
N LEU A 270 -6.20 -10.84 15.04
CA LEU A 270 -5.74 -11.48 13.80
C LEU A 270 -4.21 -11.40 13.67
N GLY A 271 -3.62 -10.23 13.92
CA GLY A 271 -2.18 -10.02 13.86
C GLY A 271 -1.41 -10.92 14.85
N ALA A 272 -1.90 -11.04 16.08
CA ALA A 272 -1.36 -11.95 17.08
C ALA A 272 -1.45 -13.42 16.63
N THR A 273 -2.61 -13.82 16.11
CA THR A 273 -2.85 -15.18 15.58
C THR A 273 -1.87 -15.53 14.46
N LEU A 274 -1.67 -14.61 13.50
CA LEU A 274 -0.72 -14.78 12.41
C LEU A 274 0.74 -14.83 12.89
N ALA A 275 1.08 -14.16 14.00
CA ALA A 275 2.38 -14.25 14.63
C ALA A 275 2.58 -15.56 15.45
N GLY A 276 1.55 -16.41 15.51
CA GLY A 276 1.56 -17.71 16.18
C GLY A 276 1.14 -17.66 17.65
N ILE A 277 0.35 -16.66 18.04
CA ILE A 277 -0.21 -16.53 19.39
C ILE A 277 -1.69 -16.90 19.35
N ASP A 278 -2.08 -17.93 20.09
CA ASP A 278 -3.48 -18.35 20.21
C ASP A 278 -4.25 -17.39 21.14
N LYS A 279 -5.04 -16.48 20.57
CA LYS A 279 -5.82 -15.48 21.30
C LYS A 279 -7.14 -16.04 21.85
N SER A 280 -7.48 -17.31 21.56
CA SER A 280 -8.65 -17.97 22.17
C SER A 280 -8.35 -18.59 23.54
N ARG A 281 -7.08 -18.64 23.96
CA ARG A 281 -6.59 -19.33 25.15
C ARG A 281 -5.66 -18.47 26.01
N GLN A 282 -5.88 -17.15 26.03
CA GLN A 282 -5.19 -16.22 26.89
C GLN A 282 -5.96 -16.01 28.19
N GLU A 283 -5.67 -14.94 28.95
CA GLU A 283 -6.47 -14.50 30.10
C GLU A 283 -7.97 -14.45 29.77
N HIS A 284 -8.29 -14.01 28.54
CA HIS A 284 -9.62 -13.99 27.97
C HIS A 284 -9.64 -14.71 26.62
N ASP A 285 -10.81 -15.20 26.19
CA ASP A 285 -11.04 -15.64 24.80
C ASP A 285 -11.31 -14.42 23.92
N TYR A 286 -10.20 -13.71 23.52
CA TYR A 286 -10.28 -12.52 22.68
C TYR A 286 -10.90 -12.79 21.31
N VAL A 287 -10.80 -14.04 20.82
CA VAL A 287 -11.44 -14.44 19.55
C VAL A 287 -12.94 -14.42 19.69
N ALA A 288 -13.49 -15.04 20.73
CA ALA A 288 -14.93 -15.02 20.99
C ALA A 288 -15.43 -13.59 21.32
N MET A 289 -14.61 -12.76 21.95
CA MET A 289 -14.94 -11.35 22.18
C MET A 289 -15.09 -10.53 20.90
N CYS A 290 -14.49 -10.94 19.77
CA CYS A 290 -14.66 -10.28 18.47
C CYS A 290 -16.11 -10.37 17.94
N GLU A 291 -16.96 -11.25 18.46
CA GLU A 291 -18.39 -11.31 18.13
C GLU A 291 -19.13 -9.99 18.47
N ALA A 292 -18.60 -9.16 19.37
CA ALA A 292 -19.18 -7.88 19.78
C ALA A 292 -19.35 -6.88 18.63
N TRP A 293 -18.58 -7.03 17.56
CA TRP A 293 -18.69 -6.16 16.38
C TRP A 293 -19.73 -6.65 15.37
N PHE A 294 -20.35 -7.80 15.59
CA PHE A 294 -21.53 -8.23 14.84
C PHE A 294 -22.77 -7.54 15.40
N ASN A 295 -23.25 -6.52 14.70
CA ASN A 295 -24.27 -5.57 15.13
C ASN A 295 -25.69 -6.18 15.16
N THR A 296 -26.00 -6.93 16.20
CA THR A 296 -27.34 -7.53 16.43
C THR A 296 -28.27 -6.61 17.18
N SER A 297 -27.80 -5.83 18.14
CA SER A 297 -28.59 -4.97 19.02
C SER A 297 -29.40 -3.90 18.28
N ASN A 298 -28.88 -3.42 17.15
CA ASN A 298 -29.54 -2.43 16.28
C ASN A 298 -30.21 -3.06 15.03
N GLY A 299 -30.17 -4.39 14.90
CA GLY A 299 -30.77 -5.14 13.80
C GLY A 299 -30.04 -5.08 12.48
N MET A 300 -28.82 -4.51 12.42
CA MET A 300 -28.03 -4.44 11.18
C MET A 300 -27.56 -5.81 10.72
N ASN A 301 -27.19 -6.69 11.65
CA ASN A 301 -26.65 -8.02 11.38
C ASN A 301 -25.46 -7.99 10.39
N LEU A 302 -24.53 -7.08 10.65
CA LEU A 302 -23.28 -6.86 9.91
C LEU A 302 -22.13 -6.76 10.90
N VAL A 303 -20.94 -7.14 10.49
CA VAL A 303 -19.71 -6.88 11.23
C VAL A 303 -19.19 -5.49 10.85
N LEU A 304 -19.36 -4.53 11.75
CA LEU A 304 -19.07 -3.13 11.48
C LEU A 304 -17.95 -2.60 12.38
N ASN A 305 -17.44 -1.43 12.05
CA ASN A 305 -16.30 -0.83 12.76
C ASN A 305 -16.66 -0.37 14.18
N ARG A 306 -17.96 -0.17 14.47
CA ARG A 306 -18.46 0.14 15.81
C ARG A 306 -19.57 -0.83 16.20
N GLN A 307 -19.73 -1.06 17.53
CA GLN A 307 -20.73 -2.01 18.07
C GLN A 307 -22.20 -1.59 17.87
N GLN A 308 -22.45 -0.32 17.57
CA GLN A 308 -23.79 0.23 17.27
C GLN A 308 -23.77 1.10 16.01
N ASP A 309 -23.04 0.65 14.98
CA ASP A 309 -22.95 1.35 13.71
C ASP A 309 -24.23 1.16 12.88
N GLY A 310 -24.62 2.19 12.16
CA GLY A 310 -25.77 2.16 11.25
C GLY A 310 -25.42 1.79 9.82
N ALA A 311 -24.15 1.65 9.47
CA ALA A 311 -23.64 1.62 8.10
C ALA A 311 -24.01 2.89 7.29
N GLY A 312 -23.79 2.91 5.97
CA GLY A 312 -24.20 4.03 5.10
C GLY A 312 -23.20 5.18 5.03
N GLY A 313 -22.00 5.06 5.61
CA GLY A 313 -20.99 6.11 5.62
C GLY A 313 -19.94 5.99 4.52
N SER A 314 -19.34 4.81 4.36
CA SER A 314 -18.29 4.50 3.40
C SER A 314 -18.15 3.00 3.28
N PHE A 315 -18.05 2.48 2.06
CA PHE A 315 -17.95 1.05 1.81
C PHE A 315 -16.74 0.41 2.48
N TRP A 316 -15.60 1.07 2.56
CA TRP A 316 -14.43 0.42 3.15
C TRP A 316 -14.61 0.19 4.66
N TYR A 317 -15.26 1.11 5.39
CA TYR A 317 -15.61 0.93 6.80
C TYR A 317 -16.66 -0.18 7.02
N GLU A 318 -17.47 -0.47 5.98
CA GLU A 318 -18.46 -1.52 6.02
C GLU A 318 -17.87 -2.89 5.65
N LEU A 319 -16.89 -2.93 4.74
CA LEU A 319 -16.34 -4.17 4.16
C LEU A 319 -15.07 -4.67 4.85
N PHE A 320 -14.14 -3.79 5.18
CA PHE A 320 -12.86 -4.22 5.73
C PHE A 320 -12.99 -4.89 7.11
N PRO A 321 -13.88 -4.47 8.03
CA PRO A 321 -14.18 -5.22 9.26
C PRO A 321 -14.64 -6.65 8.99
N HIS A 322 -15.46 -6.89 7.96
CA HIS A 322 -15.87 -8.24 7.58
C HIS A 322 -14.69 -9.09 7.08
N ILE A 323 -13.80 -8.53 6.26
CA ILE A 323 -12.61 -9.23 5.77
C ILE A 323 -11.74 -9.70 6.94
N VAL A 324 -11.51 -8.83 7.92
CA VAL A 324 -10.74 -9.17 9.14
C VAL A 324 -11.46 -10.25 9.95
N PHE A 325 -12.76 -10.13 10.13
CA PHE A 325 -13.57 -11.12 10.87
C PHE A 325 -13.57 -12.48 10.17
N TYR A 326 -13.72 -12.53 8.84
CA TYR A 326 -13.71 -13.78 8.09
C TYR A 326 -12.32 -14.44 8.15
N ALA A 327 -11.25 -13.67 8.08
CA ALA A 327 -9.89 -14.19 8.27
C ALA A 327 -9.69 -14.83 9.66
N LEU A 328 -10.31 -14.28 10.71
CA LEU A 328 -10.37 -14.90 12.03
C LEU A 328 -11.23 -16.18 12.03
N ALA A 329 -12.39 -16.16 11.38
CA ALA A 329 -13.28 -17.32 11.28
C ALA A 329 -12.62 -18.50 10.56
N ASP A 330 -11.77 -18.24 9.58
CA ASP A 330 -10.95 -19.27 8.91
C ASP A 330 -9.95 -19.93 9.87
N ARG A 331 -9.27 -19.12 10.70
CA ARG A 331 -8.25 -19.57 11.66
C ARG A 331 -8.82 -20.31 12.88
N TYR A 332 -10.04 -19.97 13.28
CA TYR A 332 -10.76 -20.51 14.44
C TYR A 332 -12.06 -21.19 14.02
N SER A 333 -11.97 -22.08 13.04
CA SER A 333 -13.11 -22.79 12.45
C SER A 333 -13.85 -23.72 13.44
N ASP A 334 -13.27 -24.00 14.59
CA ASP A 334 -13.85 -24.74 15.73
C ASP A 334 -14.78 -23.87 16.59
N LYS A 335 -14.79 -22.54 16.43
CA LYS A 335 -15.68 -21.62 17.12
C LYS A 335 -17.02 -21.53 16.36
N PRO A 336 -18.12 -22.17 16.83
CA PRO A 336 -19.32 -22.36 16.01
C PRO A 336 -20.03 -21.05 15.62
N ARG A 337 -19.90 -20.03 16.46
CA ARG A 337 -20.55 -18.74 16.23
C ARG A 337 -19.93 -17.96 15.06
N LEU A 338 -18.63 -18.09 14.80
CA LEU A 338 -17.96 -17.34 13.73
C LEU A 338 -18.47 -17.73 12.33
N PRO A 339 -18.59 -19.03 11.94
CA PRO A 339 -19.20 -19.42 10.68
C PRO A 339 -20.69 -19.02 10.55
N GLU A 340 -21.45 -19.01 11.65
CA GLU A 340 -22.85 -18.56 11.64
C GLU A 340 -22.93 -17.08 11.26
N ILE A 341 -22.16 -16.22 11.93
CA ILE A 341 -22.05 -14.78 11.61
C ILE A 341 -21.61 -14.57 10.17
N MET A 342 -20.62 -15.35 9.72
CA MET A 342 -20.12 -15.29 8.35
C MET A 342 -21.23 -15.57 7.34
N ARG A 343 -22.09 -16.59 7.57
CA ARG A 343 -23.24 -16.91 6.70
C ARG A 343 -24.24 -15.76 6.66
N ILE A 344 -24.63 -15.24 7.83
CA ILE A 344 -25.61 -14.14 7.92
C ILE A 344 -25.11 -12.92 7.15
N THR A 345 -23.84 -12.56 7.32
CA THR A 345 -23.27 -11.38 6.68
C THR A 345 -23.05 -11.56 5.18
N ALA A 346 -22.69 -12.77 4.73
CA ALA A 346 -22.62 -13.09 3.31
C ALA A 346 -24.01 -12.95 2.65
N ASP A 347 -25.06 -13.50 3.25
CA ASP A 347 -26.43 -13.33 2.74
C ASP A 347 -26.83 -11.86 2.64
N ARG A 348 -26.39 -11.01 3.58
CA ARG A 348 -26.63 -9.56 3.55
C ARG A 348 -25.91 -8.90 2.36
N TRP A 349 -24.62 -9.21 2.15
CA TRP A 349 -23.86 -8.65 1.04
C TRP A 349 -24.30 -9.20 -0.32
N ARG A 350 -24.67 -10.47 -0.41
CA ARG A 350 -25.31 -11.02 -1.60
C ARG A 350 -26.61 -10.29 -1.95
N GLN A 351 -27.42 -9.92 -0.93
CA GLN A 351 -28.61 -9.12 -1.16
C GLN A 351 -28.29 -7.72 -1.71
N VAL A 352 -27.19 -7.09 -1.26
CA VAL A 352 -26.70 -5.82 -1.83
C VAL A 352 -26.36 -5.98 -3.32
N CYS A 353 -25.72 -7.09 -3.70
CA CYS A 353 -25.45 -7.36 -5.12
C CYS A 353 -26.74 -7.44 -5.95
N LEU A 354 -27.78 -8.08 -5.42
CA LEU A 354 -29.09 -8.15 -6.08
C LEU A 354 -29.80 -6.79 -6.16
N ASP A 355 -29.70 -5.98 -5.11
CA ASP A 355 -30.34 -4.66 -5.03
C ASP A 355 -29.67 -3.64 -5.96
N LEU A 356 -28.39 -3.81 -6.24
CA LEU A 356 -27.59 -2.94 -7.13
C LEU A 356 -27.47 -3.50 -8.56
N ALA A 357 -28.02 -4.71 -8.83
CA ALA A 357 -27.85 -5.37 -10.12
C ALA A 357 -28.56 -4.65 -11.26
N ASP A 358 -27.89 -4.59 -12.40
CA ASP A 358 -28.45 -4.20 -13.69
C ASP A 358 -29.19 -5.37 -14.37
N THR A 359 -29.63 -5.17 -15.60
CA THR A 359 -30.31 -6.19 -16.41
C THR A 359 -29.43 -7.38 -16.82
N ASN A 360 -28.11 -7.30 -16.58
CA ASN A 360 -27.14 -8.36 -16.83
C ASN A 360 -26.64 -9.03 -15.55
N ASP A 361 -27.32 -8.83 -14.44
CA ASP A 361 -26.95 -9.32 -13.12
C ASP A 361 -25.53 -8.83 -12.67
N VAL A 362 -25.18 -7.59 -13.03
CA VAL A 362 -23.94 -6.93 -12.61
C VAL A 362 -24.28 -5.80 -11.65
N PRO A 363 -23.82 -5.87 -10.37
CA PRO A 363 -24.12 -4.83 -9.38
C PRO A 363 -23.33 -3.55 -9.66
N ASP A 364 -23.96 -2.39 -9.58
CA ASP A 364 -23.30 -1.09 -9.71
C ASP A 364 -22.81 -0.59 -8.34
N PHE A 365 -21.50 -0.65 -8.11
CA PHE A 365 -20.86 -0.11 -6.92
C PHE A 365 -20.28 1.32 -7.11
N ASN A 366 -20.67 2.06 -8.14
CA ASN A 366 -20.24 3.46 -8.31
C ASN A 366 -20.93 4.41 -7.30
N HIS A 367 -20.91 4.04 -6.03
CA HIS A 367 -21.54 4.72 -4.90
C HIS A 367 -20.55 4.93 -3.75
N LEU A 368 -20.90 5.71 -2.75
CA LEU A 368 -20.09 5.92 -1.55
C LEU A 368 -20.26 4.78 -0.53
N SER A 369 -21.49 4.29 -0.38
CA SER A 369 -21.88 3.24 0.56
C SER A 369 -23.28 2.72 0.24
N PHE A 370 -23.82 1.84 1.11
CA PHE A 370 -25.17 1.29 0.97
C PHE A 370 -25.97 1.43 2.29
N ASP A 371 -27.17 1.95 2.22
CA ASP A 371 -28.10 1.94 3.35
C ASP A 371 -28.85 0.61 3.42
N PHE A 372 -28.48 -0.23 4.36
CA PHE A 372 -29.05 -1.56 4.55
C PHE A 372 -30.50 -1.56 5.07
N ARG A 373 -31.03 -0.43 5.58
CA ARG A 373 -32.42 -0.30 6.05
C ARG A 373 -33.33 0.02 4.90
N SER A 374 -32.99 1.02 4.12
CA SER A 374 -33.78 1.41 2.94
C SER A 374 -33.47 0.56 1.71
N ARG A 375 -32.40 -0.23 1.73
CA ARG A 375 -31.89 -1.05 0.63
C ARG A 375 -31.57 -0.19 -0.61
N LYS A 376 -30.87 0.93 -0.39
CA LYS A 376 -30.52 1.88 -1.46
C LYS A 376 -29.07 2.31 -1.38
N PRO A 377 -28.45 2.59 -2.54
CA PRO A 377 -27.12 3.16 -2.56
C PRO A 377 -27.12 4.58 -1.97
N VAL A 378 -26.03 4.93 -1.29
CA VAL A 378 -25.79 6.26 -0.71
C VAL A 378 -24.79 7.01 -1.57
N ASN A 379 -25.10 8.26 -1.89
CA ASN A 379 -24.27 9.16 -2.65
C ASN A 379 -24.20 10.54 -1.98
N ASN A 380 -23.02 11.16 -2.00
CA ASN A 380 -22.83 12.53 -1.51
C ASN A 380 -22.54 13.54 -2.64
N GLY A 381 -22.72 13.14 -3.90
CA GLY A 381 -22.46 13.97 -5.08
C GLY A 381 -20.97 14.20 -5.39
N ARG A 382 -20.05 13.69 -4.56
CA ARG A 382 -18.62 13.97 -4.68
C ARG A 382 -17.76 12.71 -4.77
N TRP A 383 -17.95 11.75 -3.86
CA TRP A 383 -17.07 10.59 -3.70
C TRP A 383 -17.77 9.28 -4.04
N ARG A 384 -17.03 8.35 -4.61
CA ARG A 384 -17.45 6.98 -4.93
C ARG A 384 -16.32 6.03 -4.55
N GLU A 385 -16.67 4.83 -4.16
CA GLU A 385 -15.75 3.76 -3.75
C GLU A 385 -16.09 2.48 -4.54
N PRO A 386 -15.87 2.47 -5.87
CA PRO A 386 -16.28 1.35 -6.72
C PRO A 386 -15.49 0.06 -6.46
N ASP A 387 -14.33 0.13 -5.81
CA ASP A 387 -13.59 -1.04 -5.36
C ASP A 387 -14.26 -1.78 -4.19
N ALA A 388 -15.38 -1.28 -3.67
CA ALA A 388 -16.29 -2.04 -2.81
C ALA A 388 -16.66 -3.40 -3.41
N ALA A 389 -16.86 -3.47 -4.72
CA ALA A 389 -17.06 -4.74 -5.42
C ALA A 389 -15.94 -5.75 -5.16
N ALA A 390 -14.71 -5.30 -4.96
CA ALA A 390 -13.58 -6.16 -4.63
C ALA A 390 -13.69 -6.77 -3.24
N GLY A 391 -14.11 -5.96 -2.25
CA GLY A 391 -14.38 -6.43 -0.90
C GLY A 391 -15.52 -7.46 -0.88
N VAL A 392 -16.63 -7.16 -1.54
CA VAL A 392 -17.78 -8.09 -1.64
C VAL A 392 -17.38 -9.37 -2.37
N ALA A 393 -16.65 -9.28 -3.48
CA ALA A 393 -16.14 -10.46 -4.20
C ALA A 393 -15.34 -11.39 -3.27
N TRP A 394 -14.49 -10.82 -2.41
CA TRP A 394 -13.71 -11.61 -1.46
C TRP A 394 -14.60 -12.28 -0.39
N LEU A 395 -15.56 -11.54 0.18
CA LEU A 395 -16.50 -12.08 1.20
C LEU A 395 -17.34 -13.21 0.63
N GLU A 396 -17.91 -13.02 -0.55
CA GLU A 396 -18.78 -14.00 -1.19
C GLU A 396 -18.00 -15.24 -1.64
N TYR A 397 -16.78 -15.04 -2.16
CA TYR A 397 -15.91 -16.17 -2.50
C TYR A 397 -15.50 -16.99 -1.27
N ALA A 398 -15.17 -16.32 -0.15
CA ALA A 398 -14.89 -16.96 1.13
C ALA A 398 -16.10 -17.76 1.64
N ALA A 399 -17.30 -17.18 1.52
CA ALA A 399 -18.55 -17.86 1.88
C ALA A 399 -18.83 -19.09 1.00
N TRP A 400 -18.57 -18.99 -0.32
CA TRP A 400 -18.65 -20.15 -1.21
C TRP A 400 -17.67 -21.26 -0.82
N MET A 401 -16.42 -20.93 -0.56
CA MET A 401 -15.42 -21.89 -0.12
C MET A 401 -15.79 -22.58 1.19
N ARG A 402 -16.46 -21.87 2.10
CA ARG A 402 -16.86 -22.41 3.41
C ARG A 402 -18.14 -23.20 3.37
N PHE A 403 -19.14 -22.79 2.57
CA PHE A 403 -20.51 -23.31 2.61
C PHE A 403 -20.93 -24.08 1.35
N HIS A 404 -20.14 -24.00 0.27
CA HIS A 404 -20.38 -24.65 -1.01
C HIS A 404 -21.73 -24.29 -1.67
N ASP A 405 -22.25 -23.10 -1.38
CA ASP A 405 -23.46 -22.56 -2.03
C ASP A 405 -23.06 -21.75 -3.26
N SER A 406 -23.51 -22.20 -4.43
CA SER A 406 -23.20 -21.58 -5.73
C SER A 406 -23.73 -20.14 -5.87
N ASN A 407 -24.70 -19.71 -5.06
CA ASN A 407 -25.19 -18.35 -5.06
C ASN A 407 -24.11 -17.35 -4.60
N TYR A 408 -23.26 -17.73 -3.64
CA TYR A 408 -22.12 -16.92 -3.21
C TYR A 408 -21.07 -16.81 -4.32
N LEU A 409 -20.77 -17.93 -5.02
CA LEU A 409 -19.87 -17.90 -6.16
C LEU A 409 -20.38 -16.96 -7.26
N ALA A 410 -21.66 -17.05 -7.60
CA ALA A 410 -22.30 -16.18 -8.60
C ALA A 410 -22.21 -14.69 -8.21
N ALA A 411 -22.44 -14.38 -6.93
CA ALA A 411 -22.28 -13.01 -6.41
C ALA A 411 -20.81 -12.53 -6.50
N ALA A 412 -19.84 -13.35 -6.11
CA ALA A 412 -18.42 -13.02 -6.25
C ALA A 412 -18.04 -12.74 -7.72
N GLU A 413 -18.47 -13.59 -8.66
CA GLU A 413 -18.24 -13.42 -10.09
C GLU A 413 -18.91 -12.16 -10.65
N SER A 414 -20.11 -11.81 -10.20
CA SER A 414 -20.80 -10.60 -10.64
C SER A 414 -20.05 -9.32 -10.22
N CYS A 415 -19.50 -9.30 -9.01
CA CYS A 415 -18.67 -8.22 -8.51
C CYS A 415 -17.35 -8.10 -9.31
N VAL A 416 -16.71 -9.24 -9.63
CA VAL A 416 -15.50 -9.21 -10.48
C VAL A 416 -15.85 -8.73 -11.89
N ARG A 417 -17.00 -9.10 -12.49
CA ARG A 417 -17.47 -8.54 -13.78
C ARG A 417 -17.62 -7.03 -13.72
N PHE A 418 -18.19 -6.48 -12.64
CA PHE A 418 -18.25 -5.03 -12.45
C PHE A 418 -16.87 -4.37 -12.46
N LEU A 419 -15.90 -4.92 -11.72
CA LEU A 419 -14.52 -4.42 -11.71
C LEU A 419 -13.87 -4.49 -13.10
N GLN A 420 -14.11 -5.59 -13.82
CA GLN A 420 -13.60 -5.76 -15.19
C GLN A 420 -14.22 -4.77 -16.19
N ALA A 421 -15.41 -4.25 -15.93
CA ALA A 421 -16.06 -3.24 -16.75
C ALA A 421 -15.54 -1.81 -16.49
N GLN A 422 -14.82 -1.57 -15.39
CA GLN A 422 -14.26 -0.25 -15.08
C GLN A 422 -13.23 0.17 -16.14
N LYS A 423 -13.29 1.43 -16.55
CA LYS A 423 -12.38 2.01 -17.55
C LYS A 423 -11.24 2.81 -16.93
N ALA A 424 -11.37 3.16 -15.68
CA ALA A 424 -10.41 3.92 -14.88
C ALA A 424 -10.09 3.16 -13.60
N ASN A 425 -8.95 3.44 -12.99
CA ASN A 425 -8.50 2.74 -11.78
C ASN A 425 -9.44 3.03 -10.61
N PRO A 426 -10.21 2.04 -10.10
CA PRO A 426 -11.21 2.23 -9.07
C PRO A 426 -10.65 2.26 -7.64
N TYR A 427 -9.34 2.08 -7.45
CA TYR A 427 -8.73 1.80 -6.16
C TYR A 427 -8.97 2.92 -5.16
N TYR A 428 -9.51 2.56 -3.99
CA TYR A 428 -9.63 3.41 -2.83
C TYR A 428 -9.21 2.63 -1.57
N GLU A 429 -8.19 3.11 -0.89
CA GLU A 429 -7.64 2.60 0.35
C GLU A 429 -7.15 1.13 0.33
N VAL A 430 -8.04 0.11 0.41
CA VAL A 430 -7.60 -1.24 0.79
C VAL A 430 -8.29 -2.37 0.04
N LEU A 431 -9.46 -2.14 -0.61
CA LEU A 431 -10.30 -3.25 -1.06
C LEU A 431 -9.88 -3.88 -2.38
N LEU A 432 -9.41 -3.10 -3.37
CA LEU A 432 -9.08 -3.61 -4.69
C LEU A 432 -8.09 -4.79 -4.71
N PRO A 433 -7.03 -4.85 -3.88
CA PRO A 433 -6.13 -5.98 -3.82
C PRO A 433 -6.82 -7.32 -3.51
N PHE A 434 -7.83 -7.32 -2.64
CA PHE A 434 -8.60 -8.52 -2.30
C PHE A 434 -9.40 -9.03 -3.50
N GLY A 435 -10.07 -8.15 -4.25
CA GLY A 435 -10.76 -8.54 -5.48
C GLY A 435 -9.81 -9.00 -6.60
N THR A 436 -8.60 -8.44 -6.64
CA THR A 436 -7.56 -8.88 -7.59
C THR A 436 -7.11 -10.31 -7.29
N LEU A 437 -6.94 -10.66 -6.01
CA LEU A 437 -6.71 -12.05 -5.59
C LEU A 437 -7.86 -12.95 -6.05
N ILE A 438 -9.12 -12.53 -5.83
CA ILE A 438 -10.28 -13.35 -6.23
C ILE A 438 -10.35 -13.53 -7.75
N ALA A 439 -10.05 -12.50 -8.54
CA ALA A 439 -9.97 -12.66 -10.00
C ALA A 439 -8.92 -13.72 -10.42
N ALA A 440 -7.75 -13.72 -9.76
CA ALA A 440 -6.73 -14.75 -10.00
C ALA A 440 -7.18 -16.15 -9.56
N ARG A 441 -7.87 -16.26 -8.42
CA ARG A 441 -8.44 -17.53 -7.94
C ARG A 441 -9.53 -18.04 -8.87
N LEU A 442 -10.45 -17.21 -9.32
CA LEU A 442 -11.49 -17.59 -10.28
C LEU A 442 -10.89 -18.08 -11.61
N ASN A 443 -9.82 -17.43 -12.08
CA ASN A 443 -9.11 -17.92 -13.27
C ASN A 443 -8.47 -19.29 -13.03
N ALA A 444 -7.85 -19.48 -11.89
CA ALA A 444 -7.13 -20.71 -11.54
C ALA A 444 -8.09 -21.87 -11.18
N GLU A 445 -9.07 -21.63 -10.32
CA GLU A 445 -9.91 -22.65 -9.69
C GLU A 445 -11.23 -22.86 -10.44
N GLN A 446 -11.77 -21.82 -11.12
CA GLN A 446 -13.04 -21.86 -11.85
C GLN A 446 -12.88 -21.71 -13.36
N HIS A 447 -11.64 -21.72 -13.88
CA HIS A 447 -11.32 -21.63 -15.32
C HIS A 447 -11.94 -20.40 -15.99
N ARG A 448 -11.90 -19.24 -15.29
CA ARG A 448 -12.29 -17.94 -15.85
C ARG A 448 -11.09 -17.29 -16.55
N ASP A 449 -11.34 -16.17 -17.23
CA ASP A 449 -10.31 -15.40 -17.96
C ASP A 449 -10.44 -13.90 -17.65
N TYR A 450 -10.41 -13.56 -16.37
CA TYR A 450 -10.40 -12.17 -15.92
C TYR A 450 -9.02 -11.54 -16.12
N ASP A 451 -9.00 -10.26 -16.46
CA ASP A 451 -7.77 -9.49 -16.66
C ASP A 451 -7.07 -9.14 -15.31
N VAL A 452 -6.31 -10.11 -14.81
CA VAL A 452 -5.51 -9.95 -13.59
C VAL A 452 -4.36 -8.95 -13.80
N ASP A 453 -3.83 -8.84 -15.01
CA ASP A 453 -2.73 -7.92 -15.32
C ASP A 453 -3.15 -6.47 -15.09
N ARG A 454 -4.30 -6.08 -15.62
CA ARG A 454 -4.86 -4.75 -15.42
C ARG A 454 -5.19 -4.49 -13.94
N SER A 455 -5.83 -5.44 -13.27
CA SER A 455 -6.20 -5.29 -11.87
C SER A 455 -4.98 -5.14 -10.96
N LEU A 456 -3.91 -5.91 -11.19
CA LEU A 456 -2.63 -5.73 -10.49
C LEU A 456 -2.02 -4.36 -10.78
N ASN A 457 -1.93 -3.94 -12.04
CA ASN A 457 -1.38 -2.62 -12.36
C ASN A 457 -2.21 -1.49 -11.73
N TRP A 458 -3.50 -1.67 -11.50
CA TRP A 458 -4.33 -0.73 -10.75
C TRP A 458 -3.99 -0.70 -9.26
N CYS A 459 -3.74 -1.84 -8.61
CA CYS A 459 -3.31 -1.88 -7.21
C CYS A 459 -1.98 -1.15 -6.96
N PHE A 460 -1.13 -1.05 -7.97
CA PHE A 460 0.19 -0.43 -7.87
C PHE A 460 0.27 0.97 -8.52
N GLY A 461 -0.64 1.28 -9.42
CA GLY A 461 -0.74 2.58 -10.06
C GLY A 461 -1.45 3.60 -9.18
N ILE A 462 -1.45 4.86 -9.63
CA ILE A 462 -2.24 5.91 -8.99
C ILE A 462 -3.69 5.75 -9.43
N SER A 463 -4.61 5.70 -8.49
CA SER A 463 -6.04 5.56 -8.78
C SER A 463 -6.65 6.82 -9.38
N ASP A 464 -7.79 6.64 -10.07
CA ASP A 464 -8.61 7.75 -10.59
C ASP A 464 -9.68 8.19 -9.56
N CYS A 465 -9.72 7.53 -8.40
CA CYS A 465 -10.65 7.80 -7.32
C CYS A 465 -10.08 8.76 -6.27
N ARG A 466 -10.88 9.06 -5.26
CA ARG A 466 -10.54 9.92 -4.12
C ARG A 466 -9.16 9.59 -3.57
N GLY A 467 -8.30 10.60 -3.44
CA GLY A 467 -6.98 10.50 -2.81
C GLY A 467 -5.87 9.90 -3.68
N GLY A 468 -6.15 9.45 -4.91
CA GLY A 468 -5.12 8.91 -5.80
C GLY A 468 -4.34 7.76 -5.17
N TRP A 469 -5.03 6.77 -4.62
CA TRP A 469 -4.42 5.63 -3.92
C TRP A 469 -3.56 4.77 -4.85
N GLY A 470 -2.47 4.26 -4.31
CA GLY A 470 -1.52 3.43 -5.05
C GLY A 470 -0.29 3.10 -4.22
N VAL A 471 0.76 2.64 -4.89
CA VAL A 471 2.03 2.25 -4.25
C VAL A 471 3.09 3.32 -4.50
N THR A 472 3.81 3.70 -3.45
CA THR A 472 4.91 4.65 -3.53
C THR A 472 6.07 4.08 -4.37
N VAL A 473 6.69 4.94 -5.15
CA VAL A 473 7.90 4.63 -5.92
C VAL A 473 8.87 5.79 -5.81
N GLY A 474 10.04 5.53 -5.27
CA GLY A 474 11.10 6.52 -5.20
C GLY A 474 11.60 6.79 -3.79
N ARG A 475 12.37 7.86 -3.68
CA ARG A 475 12.99 8.30 -2.43
C ARG A 475 12.32 9.57 -1.92
N TRP A 476 12.10 9.61 -0.62
CA TRP A 476 11.66 10.78 0.11
C TRP A 476 12.78 11.20 1.05
N GLY A 477 13.28 12.42 0.94
CA GLY A 477 14.31 12.99 1.80
C GLY A 477 15.55 12.11 2.00
N GLY A 478 15.94 11.33 1.00
CA GLY A 478 17.09 10.43 1.09
C GLY A 478 16.79 8.98 1.49
N TYR A 479 15.55 8.66 1.88
CA TYR A 479 15.11 7.31 2.25
C TYR A 479 14.40 6.63 1.09
N ASP A 480 14.68 5.34 0.84
CA ASP A 480 13.88 4.54 -0.09
C ASP A 480 12.52 4.28 0.53
N CYS A 481 11.45 4.79 -0.12
CA CYS A 481 10.05 4.63 0.28
C CYS A 481 9.27 3.75 -0.70
N ASP A 482 9.99 2.97 -1.51
CA ASP A 482 9.41 2.10 -2.53
C ASP A 482 8.52 1.02 -1.89
N GLY A 483 7.35 0.79 -2.47
CA GLY A 483 6.50 -0.34 -2.12
C GLY A 483 5.43 -0.09 -1.06
N LEU A 484 5.42 1.06 -0.39
CA LEU A 484 4.39 1.43 0.58
C LEU A 484 3.09 1.81 -0.11
N VAL A 485 1.96 1.61 0.56
CA VAL A 485 0.62 1.91 0.02
C VAL A 485 0.07 3.19 0.64
N GLY A 486 -0.50 4.06 -0.17
CA GLY A 486 -1.09 5.29 0.35
C GLY A 486 -1.74 6.19 -0.70
N SER A 487 -2.15 7.35 -0.25
CA SER A 487 -2.65 8.44 -1.07
C SER A 487 -1.48 9.18 -1.72
N ILE A 488 -1.22 8.89 -2.99
CA ILE A 488 -0.07 9.44 -3.73
C ILE A 488 -0.30 10.91 -4.08
N ASP A 489 -1.55 11.31 -4.29
CA ASP A 489 -1.91 12.70 -4.61
C ASP A 489 -1.89 13.64 -3.39
N ASN A 490 -1.78 13.10 -2.19
CA ASN A 490 -1.78 13.89 -0.98
C ASN A 490 -0.37 14.46 -0.72
N ARG A 491 -0.15 15.71 -1.12
CA ARG A 491 1.09 16.47 -0.85
C ARG A 491 2.38 15.73 -1.23
N GLY A 492 2.38 15.08 -2.41
CA GLY A 492 3.52 14.31 -2.90
C GLY A 492 3.61 12.88 -2.39
N GLY A 493 2.71 12.49 -1.51
CA GLY A 493 2.54 11.12 -1.02
C GLY A 493 2.35 11.05 0.50
N TYR A 494 1.36 10.25 0.88
CA TYR A 494 1.06 9.90 2.25
C TYR A 494 0.80 8.40 2.33
N ALA A 495 1.82 7.63 2.70
CA ALA A 495 1.73 6.18 2.88
C ALA A 495 1.16 5.83 4.24
N PHE A 496 0.34 4.77 4.31
CA PHE A 496 -0.33 4.32 5.52
C PHE A 496 0.12 2.91 5.93
N ALA A 497 0.35 2.72 7.22
CA ALA A 497 0.80 1.44 7.76
C ALA A 497 -0.24 0.32 7.53
N MET A 498 -1.52 0.56 7.87
CA MET A 498 -2.60 -0.42 7.70
C MET A 498 -2.71 -0.91 6.24
N ASN A 499 -2.82 0.03 5.31
CA ASN A 499 -3.03 -0.26 3.90
C ASN A 499 -1.85 -1.00 3.28
N THR A 500 -0.62 -0.65 3.68
CA THR A 500 0.61 -1.33 3.27
C THR A 500 0.61 -2.81 3.68
N LEU A 501 0.25 -3.09 4.93
CA LEU A 501 0.23 -4.45 5.47
C LEU A 501 -0.94 -5.26 4.90
N ALA A 502 -2.11 -4.64 4.72
CA ALA A 502 -3.29 -5.27 4.14
C ALA A 502 -3.08 -5.65 2.66
N GLN A 503 -2.48 -4.78 1.86
CA GLN A 503 -2.17 -5.11 0.46
C GLN A 503 -1.19 -6.27 0.35
N ALA A 504 -0.16 -6.33 1.21
CA ALA A 504 0.76 -7.46 1.26
C ALA A 504 0.02 -8.77 1.55
N SER A 505 -0.92 -8.75 2.52
CA SER A 505 -1.70 -9.92 2.88
C SER A 505 -2.59 -10.43 1.74
N ALA A 506 -3.10 -9.53 0.91
CA ALA A 506 -3.95 -9.87 -0.23
C ALA A 506 -3.15 -10.36 -1.45
N LEU A 507 -2.00 -9.74 -1.76
CA LEU A 507 -1.32 -9.98 -3.03
C LEU A 507 -0.20 -11.03 -2.99
N VAL A 508 0.40 -11.34 -1.82
CA VAL A 508 1.41 -12.41 -1.74
C VAL A 508 0.82 -13.79 -2.09
N PRO A 509 -0.38 -14.17 -1.61
CA PRO A 509 -1.05 -15.41 -2.00
C PRO A 509 -1.30 -15.54 -3.51
N LEU A 510 -1.50 -14.43 -4.22
CA LEU A 510 -1.78 -14.42 -5.66
C LEU A 510 -0.73 -15.20 -6.46
N ALA A 511 0.55 -15.19 -6.04
CA ALA A 511 1.61 -15.96 -6.69
C ALA A 511 1.32 -17.47 -6.80
N ARG A 512 0.48 -18.04 -5.90
CA ARG A 512 0.06 -19.45 -5.96
C ARG A 512 -0.88 -19.71 -7.14
N TYR A 513 -1.75 -18.76 -7.46
CA TYR A 513 -2.80 -18.87 -8.46
C TYR A 513 -2.33 -18.41 -9.84
N ASP A 514 -1.39 -17.45 -9.87
CA ASP A 514 -0.76 -16.98 -11.10
C ASP A 514 0.76 -16.78 -10.92
N THR A 515 1.52 -17.84 -11.19
CA THR A 515 2.98 -17.86 -11.04
C THR A 515 3.71 -16.87 -11.95
N ARG A 516 3.03 -16.29 -12.96
CA ARG A 516 3.64 -15.28 -13.86
C ARG A 516 4.04 -13.99 -13.14
N TYR A 517 3.47 -13.71 -11.98
CA TYR A 517 3.79 -12.51 -11.19
C TYR A 517 4.76 -12.77 -10.03
N ALA A 518 5.29 -13.98 -9.91
CA ALA A 518 6.17 -14.36 -8.80
C ALA A 518 7.36 -13.40 -8.66
N ARG A 519 8.03 -13.05 -9.76
CA ARG A 519 9.14 -12.11 -9.75
C ARG A 519 8.71 -10.70 -9.31
N ALA A 520 7.65 -10.18 -9.89
CA ALA A 520 7.16 -8.84 -9.58
C ALA A 520 6.71 -8.72 -8.11
N ILE A 521 5.95 -9.70 -7.60
CA ILE A 521 5.52 -9.75 -6.20
C ILE A 521 6.73 -9.87 -5.26
N GLY A 522 7.69 -10.74 -5.59
CA GLY A 522 8.91 -10.90 -4.79
C GLY A 522 9.76 -9.63 -4.72
N LYS A 523 9.91 -8.91 -5.84
CA LYS A 523 10.61 -7.61 -5.90
C LYS A 523 9.88 -6.54 -5.09
N TRP A 524 8.55 -6.45 -5.23
CA TRP A 524 7.75 -5.53 -4.45
C TRP A 524 7.87 -5.79 -2.95
N MET A 525 7.72 -7.05 -2.54
CA MET A 525 7.80 -7.44 -1.11
C MET A 525 9.16 -7.17 -0.48
N LEU A 526 10.24 -7.30 -1.25
CA LEU A 526 11.58 -6.91 -0.78
C LEU A 526 11.62 -5.41 -0.45
N ASN A 527 11.09 -4.56 -1.34
CA ASN A 527 11.06 -3.12 -1.15
C ASN A 527 10.10 -2.73 -0.02
N LEU A 528 8.88 -3.28 0.00
CA LEU A 528 7.90 -3.04 1.05
C LEU A 528 8.45 -3.41 2.44
N ALA A 529 9.01 -4.62 2.59
CA ALA A 529 9.51 -5.08 3.88
C ALA A 529 10.68 -4.23 4.40
N ASN A 530 11.48 -3.66 3.48
CA ASN A 530 12.52 -2.70 3.84
C ASN A 530 11.94 -1.34 4.23
N SER A 531 11.01 -0.79 3.44
CA SER A 531 10.51 0.58 3.60
C SER A 531 9.50 0.70 4.75
N ALA A 532 8.73 -0.36 5.05
CA ALA A 532 7.72 -0.35 6.13
C ALA A 532 8.30 -0.08 7.52
N ARG A 533 9.62 -0.28 7.73
CA ARG A 533 10.28 0.12 8.98
C ARG A 533 10.13 1.60 9.30
N LEU A 534 10.01 2.44 8.25
CA LEU A 534 9.91 3.90 8.38
C LEU A 534 8.61 4.37 9.04
N PHE A 535 7.63 3.49 9.19
CA PHE A 535 6.45 3.76 10.01
C PHE A 535 6.71 3.70 11.51
N TYR A 536 7.83 3.13 11.96
CA TYR A 536 8.08 2.88 13.38
C TYR A 536 9.01 3.93 14.00
N PRO A 537 8.77 4.29 15.27
CA PRO A 537 9.65 5.20 16.00
C PRO A 537 11.12 4.76 15.97
N GLY A 538 12.02 5.74 15.87
CA GLY A 538 13.47 5.51 15.79
C GLY A 538 14.01 5.15 14.41
N ALA A 539 13.16 4.94 13.40
CA ALA A 539 13.59 4.71 12.02
C ALA A 539 14.01 6.01 11.31
N LEU A 540 13.52 7.14 11.77
CA LEU A 540 13.85 8.49 11.29
C LEU A 540 14.49 9.30 12.41
N PRO A 541 15.19 10.41 12.09
CA PRO A 541 15.62 11.36 13.13
C PRO A 541 14.45 11.86 13.96
N PRO A 542 14.59 12.08 15.28
CA PRO A 542 13.49 12.50 16.15
C PRO A 542 12.73 13.74 15.67
N GLY A 543 13.39 14.64 14.96
CA GLY A 543 12.77 15.79 14.35
C GLY A 543 11.84 15.47 13.18
N HIS A 544 11.86 14.27 12.62
CA HIS A 544 11.03 13.76 11.54
C HIS A 544 9.93 12.81 12.04
N GLU A 545 9.66 12.84 13.35
CA GLU A 545 8.69 11.97 14.01
C GLU A 545 7.77 12.82 14.89
N SER A 546 6.48 12.91 14.54
CA SER A 546 5.52 13.82 15.19
C SER A 546 5.25 13.49 16.66
N SER A 547 5.44 12.26 17.06
CA SER A 547 5.11 11.75 18.41
C SER A 547 6.33 11.16 19.15
N ALA A 548 7.55 11.56 18.78
CA ALA A 548 8.79 11.11 19.41
C ALA A 548 8.90 11.44 20.93
N PHE A 549 8.05 12.34 21.42
CA PHE A 549 7.98 12.71 22.84
C PHE A 549 7.44 11.59 23.72
N TRP A 550 6.52 10.74 23.20
CA TRP A 550 5.93 9.65 23.99
C TRP A 550 6.90 8.47 24.12
N LYS A 551 7.10 8.02 25.36
CA LYS A 551 8.08 6.98 25.71
C LYS A 551 7.46 5.70 26.29
N GLY A 552 6.13 5.54 26.18
CA GLY A 552 5.44 4.37 26.72
C GLY A 552 5.64 3.07 25.93
N ASP A 553 6.32 3.14 24.79
CA ASP A 553 6.67 1.97 23.95
C ASP A 553 8.19 1.93 23.71
N PRO A 554 8.99 1.43 24.69
CA PRO A 554 10.45 1.39 24.55
C PRO A 554 10.93 0.42 23.46
N ALA A 555 10.09 -0.53 23.03
CA ALA A 555 10.40 -1.49 21.96
C ALA A 555 10.00 -0.97 20.57
N HIS A 556 9.41 0.23 20.50
CA HIS A 556 8.98 0.87 19.24
C HIS A 556 8.11 -0.06 18.36
N VAL A 557 7.09 -0.65 18.98
CA VAL A 557 6.22 -1.64 18.31
C VAL A 557 4.94 -1.06 17.76
N ILE A 558 4.57 0.16 18.19
CA ILE A 558 3.42 0.89 17.68
C ILE A 558 3.90 1.82 16.55
N ALA A 559 3.40 1.59 15.34
CA ALA A 559 3.72 2.41 14.18
C ALA A 559 3.00 3.77 14.25
N TYR A 560 3.57 4.77 13.62
CA TYR A 560 2.83 5.95 13.19
C TYR A 560 1.71 5.54 12.23
N GLU A 561 0.64 6.31 12.17
CA GLU A 561 -0.43 6.11 11.18
C GLU A 561 0.15 5.97 9.78
N GLY A 562 1.09 6.87 9.46
CA GLY A 562 1.70 6.86 8.14
C GLY A 562 3.03 7.61 8.06
N LEU A 563 3.49 7.69 6.83
CA LEU A 563 4.70 8.37 6.43
C LEU A 563 4.34 9.36 5.32
N ARG A 564 4.55 10.65 5.55
CA ARG A 564 4.39 11.70 4.53
C ARG A 564 5.68 11.94 3.79
N CYS A 565 5.58 12.19 2.49
CA CYS A 565 6.70 12.60 1.65
C CYS A 565 7.37 13.85 2.24
N GLU A 566 6.53 14.80 2.68
CA GLU A 566 6.98 16.02 3.34
C GLU A 566 5.93 16.47 4.35
N TRP A 567 6.37 16.93 5.54
CA TRP A 567 5.54 17.55 6.54
C TRP A 567 6.33 18.59 7.34
N GLN A 568 5.85 19.84 7.34
CA GLN A 568 6.48 20.96 8.06
C GLN A 568 7.99 21.13 7.76
N GLY A 569 8.36 21.05 6.48
CA GLY A 569 9.75 21.17 6.03
C GLY A 569 10.64 19.95 6.28
N LYS A 570 10.07 18.80 6.66
CA LYS A 570 10.78 17.55 6.95
C LYS A 570 10.38 16.45 5.98
N SER A 571 11.35 15.83 5.33
CA SER A 571 11.13 14.80 4.33
C SER A 571 12.05 13.60 4.54
N PRO A 572 11.51 12.36 4.66
CA PRO A 572 10.12 12.05 4.97
C PRO A 572 9.80 12.38 6.43
N CYS A 573 8.50 12.36 6.78
CA CYS A 573 8.06 12.56 8.15
C CYS A 573 7.08 11.47 8.57
N ALA A 574 7.39 10.75 9.65
CA ALA A 574 6.46 9.82 10.29
C ALA A 574 5.45 10.62 11.15
N THR A 575 4.17 10.54 10.79
CA THR A 575 3.12 11.39 11.33
C THR A 575 1.74 10.78 11.08
N GLY A 576 0.69 11.51 11.38
CA GLY A 576 -0.69 11.11 11.16
C GLY A 576 -1.64 12.29 11.02
N ASP A 577 -2.89 12.00 10.71
CA ASP A 577 -3.96 12.99 10.68
C ASP A 577 -4.48 13.40 12.07
N PRO A 578 -4.48 12.52 13.10
CA PRO A 578 -5.12 12.84 14.37
C PRO A 578 -4.63 14.12 15.03
N VAL A 579 -3.31 14.29 15.14
CA VAL A 579 -2.71 15.50 15.71
C VAL A 579 -2.83 16.68 14.75
N ALA A 580 -2.56 16.46 13.48
CA ALA A 580 -2.64 17.49 12.44
C ALA A 580 -4.04 18.09 12.27
N MET A 581 -5.08 17.27 12.41
CA MET A 581 -6.49 17.66 12.24
C MET A 581 -7.23 17.85 13.56
N HIS A 582 -6.54 17.75 14.69
CA HIS A 582 -7.12 17.94 16.04
C HIS A 582 -8.30 16.99 16.34
N TRP A 583 -8.20 15.72 15.97
CA TRP A 583 -9.24 14.71 16.23
C TRP A 583 -9.36 14.29 17.69
N GLY A 584 -8.47 14.77 18.55
CA GLY A 584 -8.46 14.49 19.97
C GLY A 584 -7.36 13.56 20.49
N PRO A 585 -6.84 12.56 19.73
CA PRO A 585 -5.65 11.83 20.15
C PRO A 585 -4.45 12.76 20.41
N LYS A 586 -3.58 12.33 21.33
CA LYS A 586 -2.38 13.09 21.69
C LYS A 586 -1.17 12.72 20.86
N THR A 587 -1.22 11.57 20.19
CA THR A 587 -0.13 11.08 19.33
C THR A 587 -0.68 10.64 17.97
N ASP A 588 0.22 10.51 17.00
CA ASP A 588 -0.03 9.91 15.69
C ASP A 588 0.35 8.41 15.64
N LEU A 589 0.59 7.80 16.81
CA LEU A 589 0.89 6.37 16.93
C LEU A 589 -0.42 5.58 16.86
N GLY A 590 -0.63 4.88 15.72
CA GLY A 590 -1.89 4.24 15.37
C GLY A 590 -1.91 2.75 15.67
N LEU A 591 -2.69 2.32 16.66
CA LEU A 591 -2.91 0.90 16.90
C LEU A 591 -3.66 0.27 15.73
N TYR A 592 -4.59 0.99 15.11
CA TYR A 592 -5.36 0.48 13.99
C TYR A 592 -4.49 0.06 12.80
N GLY A 593 -3.38 0.76 12.54
CA GLY A 593 -2.40 0.36 11.53
C GLY A 593 -1.45 -0.73 12.03
N SER A 594 -0.93 -0.57 13.25
CA SER A 594 0.03 -1.50 13.86
C SER A 594 -0.55 -2.89 14.12
N SER A 595 -1.87 -3.00 14.33
CA SER A 595 -2.58 -4.26 14.54
C SER A 595 -2.31 -5.30 13.43
N TYR A 596 -2.05 -4.84 12.23
CA TYR A 596 -1.81 -5.71 11.06
C TYR A 596 -0.35 -6.14 10.87
N VAL A 597 0.56 -5.76 11.76
CA VAL A 597 1.99 -6.14 11.65
C VAL A 597 2.20 -7.66 11.60
N GLY A 598 1.30 -8.43 12.22
CA GLY A 598 1.32 -9.88 12.16
C GLY A 598 1.14 -10.46 10.74
N MET A 599 0.49 -9.73 9.82
CA MET A 599 0.41 -10.14 8.41
C MET A 599 1.81 -10.22 7.81
N LEU A 600 2.61 -9.16 7.98
CA LEU A 600 3.98 -9.14 7.48
C LEU A 600 4.88 -10.12 8.25
N GLY A 601 4.67 -10.26 9.56
CA GLY A 601 5.37 -11.21 10.42
C GLY A 601 5.11 -12.68 10.07
N ALA A 602 3.94 -12.99 9.51
CA ALA A 602 3.63 -14.33 9.02
C ALA A 602 4.24 -14.60 7.64
N ILE A 603 4.23 -13.59 6.76
CA ILE A 603 4.68 -13.71 5.38
C ILE A 603 6.22 -13.71 5.29
N VAL A 604 6.90 -12.77 5.94
CA VAL A 604 8.31 -12.46 5.69
C VAL A 604 9.24 -13.24 6.61
N ARG A 605 10.18 -13.95 6.00
CA ARG A 605 11.29 -14.62 6.71
C ARG A 605 12.61 -14.26 6.01
N PRO A 606 13.67 -13.90 6.76
CA PRO A 606 15.00 -13.74 6.17
C PRO A 606 15.57 -15.08 5.72
N THR A 607 16.48 -15.04 4.74
CA THR A 607 17.35 -16.18 4.40
C THR A 607 18.78 -15.91 4.83
N SER A 608 19.70 -16.84 4.52
CA SER A 608 21.14 -16.65 4.78
C SER A 608 21.79 -15.56 3.89
N VAL A 609 21.08 -15.07 2.90
CA VAL A 609 21.57 -14.01 1.99
C VAL A 609 20.71 -12.76 2.13
N PRO A 610 21.29 -11.61 2.51
CA PRO A 610 20.53 -10.36 2.58
C PRO A 610 19.75 -10.09 1.29
N ARG A 611 18.59 -9.46 1.40
CA ARG A 611 17.68 -9.13 0.27
C ARG A 611 17.06 -10.33 -0.46
N ILE A 612 17.35 -11.59 -0.08
CA ILE A 612 16.58 -12.75 -0.51
C ILE A 612 15.68 -13.14 0.65
N LEU A 613 14.38 -13.02 0.44
CA LEU A 613 13.36 -13.35 1.43
C LEU A 613 12.70 -14.68 1.08
N GLN A 614 12.25 -15.41 2.10
CA GLN A 614 11.35 -16.55 1.99
C GLN A 614 9.96 -16.06 2.41
N LEU A 615 9.07 -15.83 1.43
CA LEU A 615 7.73 -15.30 1.65
C LEU A 615 6.72 -16.44 1.71
N ASP A 616 6.04 -16.59 2.83
CA ASP A 616 5.02 -17.61 3.03
C ASP A 616 3.71 -17.23 2.35
N CYS A 617 3.40 -17.89 1.23
CA CYS A 617 2.22 -17.58 0.42
C CYS A 617 0.91 -18.14 0.99
N LEU A 618 0.96 -19.00 2.01
CA LEU A 618 -0.22 -19.55 2.69
C LEU A 618 -0.57 -18.77 3.96
N ALA A 619 0.36 -17.98 4.47
CA ALA A 619 0.21 -17.31 5.75
C ALA A 619 -1.06 -16.44 5.84
N THR A 620 -1.47 -15.83 4.74
CA THR A 620 -2.65 -14.94 4.65
C THR A 620 -3.65 -15.37 3.58
N ASP A 621 -3.46 -16.55 2.97
CA ASP A 621 -4.37 -17.12 1.97
C ASP A 621 -5.53 -17.82 2.68
N SER A 622 -6.56 -17.06 3.08
CA SER A 622 -7.72 -17.60 3.77
C SER A 622 -8.65 -18.36 2.83
N PHE A 623 -9.36 -19.36 3.36
CA PHE A 623 -10.35 -20.16 2.64
C PHE A 623 -9.82 -20.80 1.37
N HIS A 624 -8.59 -21.32 1.39
CA HIS A 624 -8.01 -22.09 0.29
C HIS A 624 -8.28 -23.60 0.46
N ASP A 625 -8.29 -24.32 -0.65
CA ASP A 625 -8.28 -25.77 -0.67
C ASP A 625 -6.98 -26.33 -0.06
N GLN A 626 -6.93 -27.66 0.13
CA GLN A 626 -5.73 -28.32 0.59
C GLN A 626 -4.51 -27.89 -0.22
N ALA A 627 -3.45 -27.45 0.47
CA ALA A 627 -2.22 -26.96 -0.14
C ALA A 627 -0.99 -27.46 0.61
N TRP A 628 0.10 -27.65 -0.10
CA TRP A 628 1.41 -27.88 0.48
C TRP A 628 2.06 -26.54 0.88
N PRO A 629 2.91 -26.50 1.92
CA PRO A 629 3.64 -25.27 2.28
C PRO A 629 4.31 -24.66 1.06
N THR A 630 4.01 -23.40 0.78
CA THR A 630 4.38 -22.70 -0.46
C THR A 630 5.05 -21.38 -0.15
N PHE A 631 6.25 -21.19 -0.69
CA PHE A 631 7.07 -20.03 -0.41
C PHE A 631 7.57 -19.37 -1.69
N LEU A 632 7.46 -18.05 -1.77
CA LEU A 632 8.03 -17.26 -2.84
C LEU A 632 9.42 -16.75 -2.42
N CYS A 633 10.44 -17.02 -3.25
CA CYS A 633 11.78 -16.47 -3.10
C CYS A 633 12.19 -15.70 -4.35
N TYR A 634 12.75 -14.50 -4.18
CA TYR A 634 13.24 -13.67 -5.27
C TYR A 634 14.72 -13.34 -5.07
N ASN A 635 15.53 -13.55 -6.11
CA ASN A 635 16.93 -13.13 -6.16
C ASN A 635 17.05 -11.76 -6.84
N PRO A 636 17.28 -10.66 -6.10
CA PRO A 636 17.39 -9.31 -6.68
C PRO A 636 18.75 -8.99 -7.31
N TYR A 637 19.72 -9.88 -7.14
CA TYR A 637 21.11 -9.62 -7.60
C TYR A 637 21.26 -9.83 -9.10
N PRO A 638 22.24 -9.14 -9.72
CA PRO A 638 22.54 -9.29 -11.16
C PRO A 638 23.30 -10.59 -11.49
N ALA A 639 23.54 -11.44 -10.50
CA ALA A 639 24.20 -12.73 -10.64
C ALA A 639 23.46 -13.82 -9.88
N PRO A 640 23.63 -15.10 -10.22
CA PRO A 640 23.07 -16.20 -9.45
C PRO A 640 23.49 -16.15 -7.98
N ARG A 641 22.58 -16.46 -7.06
CA ARG A 641 22.84 -16.52 -5.62
C ARG A 641 22.39 -17.82 -5.02
N THR A 642 23.25 -18.39 -4.18
CA THR A 642 22.94 -19.57 -3.38
C THR A 642 22.61 -19.12 -1.96
N PHE A 643 21.49 -19.56 -1.44
CA PHE A 643 21.00 -19.23 -0.10
C PHE A 643 20.47 -20.48 0.62
N GLU A 644 20.36 -20.43 1.94
CA GLU A 644 19.70 -21.47 2.72
C GLU A 644 18.19 -21.23 2.75
N PHE A 645 17.45 -22.22 2.27
CA PHE A 645 15.99 -22.30 2.35
C PHE A 645 15.58 -23.20 3.51
N THR A 646 14.61 -22.74 4.33
CA THR A 646 14.05 -23.52 5.45
C THR A 646 12.87 -24.34 4.97
N ALA A 647 13.03 -25.68 4.92
CA ALA A 647 12.02 -26.60 4.44
C ALA A 647 11.17 -27.22 5.58
N GLY A 648 11.67 -27.19 6.82
CA GLY A 648 11.04 -27.81 7.98
C GLY A 648 11.54 -29.22 8.30
N ALA A 649 11.13 -29.74 9.46
CA ALA A 649 11.71 -30.98 10.05
C ALA A 649 11.34 -32.27 9.31
N LYS A 650 10.30 -32.27 8.48
CA LYS A 650 9.86 -33.47 7.73
C LYS A 650 10.75 -33.66 6.49
N LEU A 651 11.06 -34.93 6.15
CA LEU A 651 11.77 -35.26 4.93
C LEU A 651 10.89 -34.91 3.72
N SER A 652 11.40 -34.02 2.85
CA SER A 652 10.60 -33.36 1.80
C SER A 652 11.36 -33.25 0.48
N ASP A 653 10.63 -33.15 -0.62
CA ASP A 653 11.13 -32.72 -1.91
C ASP A 653 10.71 -31.26 -2.13
N LEU A 654 11.53 -30.47 -2.82
CA LEU A 654 11.26 -29.06 -3.15
C LEU A 654 10.93 -28.95 -4.62
N TYR A 655 9.72 -28.53 -4.91
CA TYR A 655 9.21 -28.30 -6.28
C TYR A 655 9.06 -26.80 -6.53
N ASP A 656 9.58 -26.33 -7.66
CA ASP A 656 9.37 -24.94 -8.11
C ASP A 656 8.23 -24.87 -9.14
N ALA A 657 7.14 -24.20 -8.76
CA ALA A 657 5.99 -24.06 -9.64
C ALA A 657 6.22 -23.07 -10.79
N VAL A 658 7.20 -22.16 -10.71
CA VAL A 658 7.55 -21.23 -11.80
C VAL A 658 8.22 -21.99 -12.93
N THR A 659 9.24 -22.78 -12.63
CA THR A 659 9.97 -23.59 -13.64
C THR A 659 9.36 -24.95 -13.90
N ARG A 660 8.41 -25.39 -13.03
CA ARG A 660 7.77 -26.72 -13.04
C ARG A 660 8.76 -27.86 -12.86
N GLN A 661 9.77 -27.66 -12.04
CA GLN A 661 10.84 -28.64 -11.81
C GLN A 661 11.05 -28.92 -10.33
N VAL A 662 11.51 -30.14 -10.04
CA VAL A 662 12.00 -30.48 -8.72
C VAL A 662 13.39 -29.86 -8.53
N MET A 663 13.50 -28.89 -7.64
CA MET A 663 14.76 -28.20 -7.34
C MET A 663 15.71 -29.08 -6.50
N LYS A 664 15.14 -29.81 -5.54
CA LYS A 664 15.94 -30.65 -4.64
C LYS A 664 15.07 -31.77 -4.03
N ARG A 665 15.69 -32.94 -3.81
CA ARG A 665 15.03 -34.10 -3.20
C ARG A 665 15.60 -34.43 -1.82
N ASN A 666 14.80 -35.10 -1.00
CA ASN A 666 15.19 -35.61 0.30
C ASN A 666 15.80 -34.56 1.24
N VAL A 667 15.17 -33.40 1.30
CA VAL A 667 15.56 -32.27 2.16
C VAL A 667 14.95 -32.43 3.55
N ARG A 668 15.75 -32.18 4.59
CA ARG A 668 15.28 -32.04 5.97
C ARG A 668 15.84 -30.74 6.54
N ASP A 669 15.04 -30.01 7.29
CA ASP A 669 15.31 -28.74 7.94
C ASP A 669 15.69 -27.64 6.95
N LYS A 670 16.85 -27.70 6.32
CA LYS A 670 17.36 -26.67 5.41
C LYS A 670 17.96 -27.25 4.13
N ALA A 671 17.91 -26.45 3.06
CA ALA A 671 18.55 -26.75 1.78
C ALA A 671 19.27 -25.54 1.21
N LYS A 672 20.44 -25.75 0.62
CA LYS A 672 21.07 -24.75 -0.24
C LYS A 672 20.38 -24.79 -1.61
N LEU A 673 19.81 -23.66 -2.01
CA LEU A 673 19.17 -23.45 -3.31
C LEU A 673 19.84 -22.30 -4.04
N THR A 674 19.94 -22.40 -5.36
CA THR A 674 20.49 -21.36 -6.21
C THR A 674 19.42 -20.80 -7.13
N LEU A 675 19.21 -19.49 -7.08
CA LEU A 675 18.33 -18.79 -8.04
C LEU A 675 19.20 -18.01 -9.05
N PRO A 676 18.83 -18.04 -10.34
CA PRO A 676 19.45 -17.18 -11.35
C PRO A 676 19.35 -15.70 -11.00
N ALA A 677 20.08 -14.86 -11.74
CA ALA A 677 20.02 -13.41 -11.60
C ALA A 677 18.58 -12.90 -11.85
N ASP A 678 18.12 -11.93 -11.05
CA ASP A 678 16.81 -11.25 -11.19
C ASP A 678 15.65 -12.21 -11.45
N SER A 679 15.56 -13.29 -10.69
CA SER A 679 14.57 -14.36 -10.87
C SER A 679 13.88 -14.76 -9.58
N ALA A 680 12.71 -15.36 -9.71
CA ALA A 680 11.94 -15.89 -8.60
C ALA A 680 11.65 -17.39 -8.75
N ALA A 681 11.46 -18.07 -7.63
CA ALA A 681 10.92 -19.41 -7.54
C ALA A 681 9.74 -19.44 -6.57
N LEU A 682 8.69 -20.15 -6.95
CA LEU A 682 7.59 -20.50 -6.04
C LEU A 682 7.80 -21.94 -5.55
N ILE A 683 8.44 -22.04 -4.39
CA ILE A 683 8.94 -23.28 -3.84
C ILE A 683 7.87 -23.95 -3.00
N ILE A 684 7.46 -25.15 -3.40
CA ILE A 684 6.47 -25.96 -2.72
C ILE A 684 7.17 -27.14 -2.02
N VAL A 685 6.94 -27.26 -0.72
CA VAL A 685 7.55 -28.29 0.13
C VAL A 685 6.59 -29.46 0.21
N VAL A 686 6.92 -30.55 -0.48
CA VAL A 686 6.08 -31.75 -0.55
C VAL A 686 6.76 -32.93 0.13
N PRO A 687 6.03 -33.96 0.62
CA PRO A 687 6.65 -35.16 1.20
C PRO A 687 7.65 -35.81 0.22
N ALA A 688 8.77 -36.32 0.72
CA ALA A 688 9.76 -36.97 -0.12
C ALA A 688 9.17 -38.19 -0.84
N GLY A 689 9.44 -38.30 -2.16
CA GLY A 689 8.93 -39.37 -2.98
C GLY A 689 7.48 -39.19 -3.47
N SER A 690 6.87 -38.05 -3.24
CA SER A 690 5.52 -37.72 -3.73
C SER A 690 5.39 -37.86 -5.24
N LYS A 691 4.20 -38.26 -5.69
CA LYS A 691 3.89 -38.50 -7.10
C LYS A 691 3.37 -37.24 -7.78
N LEU A 692 4.11 -36.80 -8.80
CA LEU A 692 3.68 -35.70 -9.67
C LEU A 692 2.77 -36.24 -10.78
N THR A 693 1.64 -35.56 -11.02
CA THR A 693 0.67 -35.88 -12.08
C THR A 693 0.20 -34.59 -12.77
N HIS A 694 -0.24 -34.71 -14.00
CA HIS A 694 -0.83 -33.62 -14.77
C HIS A 694 -2.29 -33.93 -15.11
N VAL A 695 -3.19 -32.96 -14.89
CA VAL A 695 -4.61 -33.06 -15.24
C VAL A 695 -5.00 -31.77 -15.98
N GLY A 696 -5.19 -31.85 -17.30
CA GLY A 696 -5.32 -30.65 -18.13
C GLY A 696 -4.07 -29.76 -18.03
N SER A 697 -4.26 -28.48 -17.74
CA SER A 697 -3.16 -27.53 -17.48
C SER A 697 -2.57 -27.63 -16.07
N GLN A 698 -3.26 -28.30 -15.13
CA GLN A 698 -2.87 -28.35 -13.75
C GLN A 698 -1.76 -29.36 -13.49
N THR A 699 -0.81 -28.99 -12.64
CA THR A 699 0.15 -29.92 -12.05
C THR A 699 -0.28 -30.21 -10.62
N ARG A 700 -0.31 -31.50 -10.24
CA ARG A 700 -0.68 -31.99 -8.92
C ARG A 700 0.44 -32.83 -8.33
N ILE A 701 0.60 -32.76 -7.02
CA ILE A 701 1.50 -33.63 -6.25
C ILE A 701 0.67 -34.32 -5.16
N ASP A 702 0.59 -35.65 -5.22
CA ASP A 702 -0.28 -36.47 -4.36
C ASP A 702 -1.75 -35.97 -4.36
N GLY A 703 -2.26 -35.59 -5.52
CA GLY A 703 -3.61 -35.10 -5.71
C GLY A 703 -3.81 -33.60 -5.41
N VAL A 704 -2.90 -32.97 -4.70
CA VAL A 704 -2.97 -31.52 -4.36
C VAL A 704 -2.43 -30.69 -5.52
N ILE A 705 -3.16 -29.62 -5.90
CA ILE A 705 -2.73 -28.74 -6.96
C ILE A 705 -1.52 -27.91 -6.50
N VAL A 706 -0.45 -27.93 -7.29
CA VAL A 706 0.77 -27.17 -7.06
C VAL A 706 1.05 -26.12 -8.17
N ASN A 707 0.35 -26.25 -9.29
CA ASN A 707 0.36 -25.25 -10.35
C ASN A 707 -0.95 -25.38 -11.15
N TYR A 708 -1.61 -24.27 -11.41
CA TYR A 708 -2.91 -24.20 -12.08
C TYR A 708 -2.80 -24.06 -13.61
N ARG A 709 -1.60 -23.87 -14.14
CA ARG A 709 -1.35 -23.60 -15.56
C ARG A 709 -0.44 -24.62 -16.21
#